data_2e1e26471877408d1d5f11a27daaec92
#
_entry.id   2e1e26471877408d1d5f11a27daaec92
#
_cell.length_a   1.000
_cell.length_b   1.000
_cell.length_c   1.000
_cell.angle_alpha   90.00
_cell.angle_beta   90.00
_cell.angle_gamma   90.00
#
_symmetry.space_group_name_H-M   'P 1'
#
loop_
_entity.id
_entity.type
_entity.pdbx_description
1 polymer ?
#
loop_
_entity_poly.entity_id
_entity_poly.type
_entity_poly.pdbx_seq_one_letter_code
_entity_poly.pdbx_strand_id
1 'polypeptide(L)'
;MKLGLYPKIAADGIRKNGRLYVPYIGTCILMIAVFYIMHLLGYSDIVDTYIDSSTAKQMMQFGTYIMAVFGTIFLFYTQSALIKGRLKEFGLYSVLGMNKRNIGRIIFCENIITWFFSMAGGLVVGIGLSKLAELGFAKVIEAEISYRFNISVESVAITALVYSIIFFLIYLNALRQVRFTNTINLVNSDKAGEKPPKANWVIGIFGFILLFTGYAIAIKIEQPMSALLWFLIAVILIIIGTYLVLIAGSVLLCRILQKNKAYYYKTNHFVSVSSMAYRMKRNGASLASICILLTMVLVMISSTTALYVNREDSLKNHCPRQIDNWFGRNGFDPDYHEIAANILDGLETRTKEYGAAIDNSILIYDYSLAGYYEKNYLNIDIDPMESVTTLDYDKVAQVFFFDLEEYNRLTGGNDVLTSGEALIGIEGNIRIDDELRVGNETFTVAGRFDPLASDIRYAIVSPVVSTIFVVVDDLDEVASRYADYTDSTGTKMLAWEWQYYYDVNLEEEQEIELSRILGSYLQEELKPLGGNIRSFSDSRADQRNDFVKTFGGLLFLGILLSAIFLVACVLIIYYKQISEGFEDQSRFGIMQKIGMTKDNIKKSINSQMLTVFLIPITFSCLHLATILPIIHKLLLLFGHNNMPLLVTCAGICVLVCGIFYAVTYKLTSNAYYKIVS
;
A
#
# COMPACT_ATOMS: atom_id res chain seq x y z
N MET A 1 32.32 -37.48 -21.15
CA MET A 1 32.66 -36.61 -20.00
C MET A 1 32.14 -37.28 -18.72
N LYS A 2 32.96 -37.46 -17.71
CA LYS A 2 32.56 -38.10 -16.43
C LYS A 2 31.50 -37.23 -15.74
N LEU A 3 30.43 -37.85 -15.28
CA LEU A 3 29.29 -37.14 -14.60
C LEU A 3 29.72 -36.23 -13.43
N GLY A 4 30.85 -36.55 -12.74
CA GLY A 4 31.38 -35.71 -11.65
C GLY A 4 32.09 -34.41 -12.06
N LEU A 5 32.26 -34.14 -13.36
CA LEU A 5 32.95 -32.92 -13.82
C LEU A 5 32.06 -31.68 -13.74
N TYR A 6 30.76 -31.81 -14.04
CA TYR A 6 29.82 -30.66 -14.04
C TYR A 6 29.63 -30.05 -12.66
N PRO A 7 29.38 -30.83 -11.58
CA PRO A 7 29.30 -30.29 -10.23
C PRO A 7 30.60 -29.60 -9.77
N LYS A 8 31.77 -30.14 -10.15
CA LYS A 8 33.05 -29.53 -9.80
C LYS A 8 33.26 -28.20 -10.49
N ILE A 9 32.95 -28.10 -11.80
CA ILE A 9 33.03 -26.84 -12.54
C ILE A 9 32.03 -25.82 -11.98
N ALA A 10 30.83 -26.26 -11.63
CA ALA A 10 29.80 -25.42 -11.02
C ALA A 10 30.25 -24.82 -9.67
N ALA A 11 30.78 -25.67 -8.77
CA ALA A 11 31.30 -25.23 -7.48
C ALA A 11 32.51 -24.27 -7.62
N ASP A 12 33.44 -24.58 -8.53
CA ASP A 12 34.56 -23.69 -8.84
C ASP A 12 34.10 -22.38 -9.46
N GLY A 13 33.05 -22.39 -10.31
CA GLY A 13 32.40 -21.22 -10.89
C GLY A 13 31.80 -20.31 -9.83
N ILE A 14 31.04 -20.86 -8.88
CA ILE A 14 30.49 -20.15 -7.75
C ILE A 14 31.61 -19.53 -6.88
N ARG A 15 32.64 -20.30 -6.56
CA ARG A 15 33.75 -19.82 -5.72
C ARG A 15 34.54 -18.69 -6.37
N LYS A 16 34.86 -18.81 -7.66
CA LYS A 16 35.58 -17.79 -8.42
C LYS A 16 34.79 -16.51 -8.58
N ASN A 17 33.47 -16.63 -8.73
CA ASN A 17 32.53 -15.51 -8.86
C ASN A 17 31.82 -15.15 -7.53
N GLY A 18 32.44 -15.40 -6.39
CA GLY A 18 31.85 -15.15 -5.06
C GLY A 18 31.30 -13.74 -4.88
N ARG A 19 31.92 -12.72 -5.50
CA ARG A 19 31.40 -11.34 -5.47
C ARG A 19 30.01 -11.19 -6.07
N LEU A 20 29.59 -12.08 -6.97
CA LEU A 20 28.23 -12.11 -7.55
C LEU A 20 27.33 -13.10 -6.82
N TYR A 21 27.83 -14.28 -6.46
CA TYR A 21 27.02 -15.33 -5.86
C TYR A 21 26.70 -15.10 -4.38
N VAL A 22 27.63 -14.55 -3.58
CA VAL A 22 27.40 -14.36 -2.14
C VAL A 22 26.21 -13.41 -1.88
N PRO A 23 26.13 -12.22 -2.53
CA PRO A 23 24.95 -11.37 -2.37
C PRO A 23 23.67 -12.00 -2.90
N TYR A 24 23.75 -12.78 -4.00
CA TYR A 24 22.61 -13.51 -4.55
C TYR A 24 22.06 -14.53 -3.57
N ILE A 25 22.91 -15.39 -3.02
CA ILE A 25 22.52 -16.41 -2.03
C ILE A 25 21.96 -15.71 -0.78
N GLY A 26 22.61 -14.64 -0.30
CA GLY A 26 22.13 -13.84 0.84
C GLY A 26 20.73 -13.28 0.62
N THR A 27 20.46 -12.83 -0.60
CA THR A 27 19.10 -12.37 -0.98
C THR A 27 18.08 -13.49 -0.95
N CYS A 28 18.43 -14.65 -1.54
CA CYS A 28 17.55 -15.80 -1.53
C CYS A 28 17.25 -16.25 -0.10
N ILE A 29 18.27 -16.28 0.79
CA ILE A 29 18.13 -16.58 2.21
C ILE A 29 17.13 -15.62 2.87
N LEU A 30 17.28 -14.32 2.65
CA LEU A 30 16.39 -13.31 3.23
C LEU A 30 14.94 -13.47 2.73
N MET A 31 14.76 -13.66 1.41
CA MET A 31 13.43 -13.84 0.82
C MET A 31 12.74 -15.09 1.36
N ILE A 32 13.44 -16.20 1.48
CA ILE A 32 12.92 -17.45 2.05
C ILE A 32 12.58 -17.26 3.54
N ALA A 33 13.46 -16.60 4.30
CA ALA A 33 13.26 -16.37 5.73
C ALA A 33 11.99 -15.52 6.00
N VAL A 34 11.83 -14.42 5.27
CA VAL A 34 10.66 -13.54 5.48
C VAL A 34 9.37 -14.18 4.97
N PHE A 35 9.42 -14.91 3.86
CA PHE A 35 8.26 -15.68 3.41
C PHE A 35 7.83 -16.71 4.47
N TYR A 36 8.79 -17.44 5.04
CA TYR A 36 8.51 -18.37 6.14
C TYR A 36 7.85 -17.69 7.34
N ILE A 37 8.40 -16.53 7.75
CA ILE A 37 7.86 -15.75 8.87
C ILE A 37 6.42 -15.29 8.58
N MET A 38 6.17 -14.72 7.38
CA MET A 38 4.83 -14.27 7.01
C MET A 38 3.83 -15.43 6.92
N HIS A 39 4.26 -16.57 6.35
CA HIS A 39 3.41 -17.76 6.28
C HIS A 39 3.12 -18.32 7.68
N LEU A 40 4.11 -18.36 8.57
CA LEU A 40 3.93 -18.77 9.95
C LEU A 40 2.89 -17.91 10.67
N LEU A 41 3.02 -16.58 10.56
CA LEU A 41 2.10 -15.63 11.22
C LEU A 41 0.69 -15.62 10.61
N GLY A 42 0.54 -15.97 9.33
CA GLY A 42 -0.76 -15.95 8.64
C GLY A 42 -1.53 -17.26 8.64
N TYR A 43 -0.86 -18.41 8.81
CA TYR A 43 -1.48 -19.74 8.60
C TYR A 43 -1.29 -20.72 9.75
N SER A 44 -0.48 -20.39 10.77
CA SER A 44 -0.20 -21.32 11.85
C SER A 44 -1.26 -21.23 12.95
N ASP A 45 -1.86 -22.37 13.32
CA ASP A 45 -2.80 -22.49 14.45
C ASP A 45 -2.16 -22.06 15.79
N ILE A 46 -0.84 -22.05 15.85
CA ILE A 46 -0.08 -21.62 17.03
C ILE A 46 -0.33 -20.12 17.30
N VAL A 47 -0.49 -19.34 16.24
CA VAL A 47 -0.76 -17.90 16.32
C VAL A 47 -2.22 -17.65 16.72
N ASP A 48 -3.15 -18.54 16.35
CA ASP A 48 -4.57 -18.45 16.71
C ASP A 48 -4.81 -18.53 18.23
N THR A 49 -3.90 -19.15 18.96
CA THR A 49 -3.99 -19.26 20.43
C THR A 49 -3.77 -17.91 21.14
N TYR A 50 -3.16 -16.93 20.47
CA TYR A 50 -2.78 -15.63 21.06
C TYR A 50 -3.37 -14.44 20.34
N ILE A 51 -3.69 -14.61 19.06
CA ILE A 51 -4.21 -13.53 18.20
C ILE A 51 -5.61 -13.94 17.79
N ASP A 52 -6.56 -13.64 18.65
CA ASP A 52 -7.98 -13.77 18.35
C ASP A 52 -8.40 -12.62 17.41
N SER A 53 -7.85 -12.61 16.20
CA SER A 53 -8.20 -11.66 15.16
C SER A 53 -8.05 -12.28 13.78
N SER A 54 -9.17 -12.59 13.19
CA SER A 54 -9.25 -13.02 11.79
C SER A 54 -8.66 -11.99 10.82
N THR A 55 -8.82 -10.71 11.13
CA THR A 55 -8.35 -9.58 10.30
C THR A 55 -6.83 -9.49 10.25
N ALA A 56 -6.15 -9.50 11.42
CA ALA A 56 -4.68 -9.46 11.46
C ALA A 56 -4.06 -10.67 10.76
N LYS A 57 -4.67 -11.86 10.90
CA LYS A 57 -4.28 -13.09 10.21
C LYS A 57 -4.43 -12.96 8.69
N GLN A 58 -5.57 -12.46 8.19
CA GLN A 58 -5.80 -12.20 6.77
C GLN A 58 -4.77 -11.23 6.18
N MET A 59 -4.35 -10.20 6.94
CA MET A 59 -3.29 -9.27 6.52
C MET A 59 -1.95 -9.99 6.30
N MET A 60 -1.57 -10.91 7.20
CA MET A 60 -0.34 -11.70 7.03
C MET A 60 -0.44 -12.69 5.87
N GLN A 61 -1.61 -13.31 5.64
CA GLN A 61 -1.87 -14.15 4.48
C GLN A 61 -1.70 -13.36 3.18
N PHE A 62 -2.30 -12.18 3.09
CA PHE A 62 -2.16 -11.30 1.96
C PHE A 62 -0.68 -10.90 1.73
N GLY A 63 0.05 -10.59 2.80
CA GLY A 63 1.49 -10.35 2.76
C GLY A 63 2.29 -11.52 2.20
N THR A 64 1.89 -12.76 2.53
CA THR A 64 2.52 -13.98 2.00
C THR A 64 2.36 -14.08 0.47
N TYR A 65 1.18 -13.76 -0.08
CA TYR A 65 0.98 -13.73 -1.53
C TYR A 65 1.81 -12.64 -2.21
N ILE A 66 1.84 -11.44 -1.65
CA ILE A 66 2.69 -10.35 -2.16
C ILE A 66 4.14 -10.79 -2.19
N MET A 67 4.64 -11.44 -1.13
CA MET A 67 6.01 -11.94 -1.04
C MET A 67 6.33 -13.01 -2.08
N ALA A 68 5.40 -13.94 -2.35
CA ALA A 68 5.60 -14.96 -3.39
C ALA A 68 5.76 -14.32 -4.78
N VAL A 69 4.88 -13.37 -5.11
CA VAL A 69 4.91 -12.66 -6.40
C VAL A 69 6.16 -11.79 -6.52
N PHE A 70 6.41 -10.96 -5.53
CA PHE A 70 7.58 -10.06 -5.51
C PHE A 70 8.88 -10.83 -5.51
N GLY A 71 9.01 -11.86 -4.66
CA GLY A 71 10.18 -12.72 -4.60
C GLY A 71 10.47 -13.39 -5.95
N THR A 72 9.44 -13.86 -6.64
CA THR A 72 9.57 -14.42 -7.99
C THR A 72 10.15 -13.38 -8.95
N ILE A 73 9.54 -12.23 -9.09
CA ILE A 73 9.98 -11.16 -10.01
C ILE A 73 11.41 -10.73 -9.69
N PHE A 74 11.70 -10.52 -8.41
CA PHE A 74 12.99 -10.02 -7.97
C PHE A 74 14.11 -11.06 -8.14
N LEU A 75 13.87 -12.32 -7.83
CA LEU A 75 14.85 -13.41 -8.03
C LEU A 75 15.10 -13.67 -9.52
N PHE A 76 14.10 -13.54 -10.38
CA PHE A 76 14.29 -13.55 -11.83
C PHE A 76 15.19 -12.41 -12.31
N TYR A 77 15.01 -11.21 -11.78
CA TYR A 77 15.85 -10.06 -12.10
C TYR A 77 17.31 -10.29 -11.67
N THR A 78 17.54 -10.68 -10.42
CA THR A 78 18.88 -10.89 -9.86
C THR A 78 19.61 -12.04 -10.54
N GLN A 79 18.94 -13.15 -10.81
CA GLN A 79 19.49 -14.26 -11.57
C GLN A 79 19.85 -13.87 -13.01
N SER A 80 18.99 -13.09 -13.68
CA SER A 80 19.30 -12.58 -15.02
C SER A 80 20.53 -11.68 -15.03
N ALA A 81 20.73 -10.86 -14.01
CA ALA A 81 21.92 -10.04 -13.85
C ALA A 81 23.18 -10.90 -13.63
N LEU A 82 23.07 -11.94 -12.78
CA LEU A 82 24.14 -12.89 -12.51
C LEU A 82 24.56 -13.63 -13.78
N ILE A 83 23.61 -14.19 -14.54
CA ILE A 83 23.90 -14.90 -15.81
C ILE A 83 24.57 -13.95 -16.81
N LYS A 84 24.07 -12.70 -16.96
CA LYS A 84 24.70 -11.72 -17.85
C LYS A 84 26.16 -11.43 -17.48
N GLY A 85 26.48 -11.32 -16.20
CA GLY A 85 27.86 -11.13 -15.72
C GLY A 85 28.81 -12.30 -16.09
N ARG A 86 28.27 -13.49 -16.33
CA ARG A 86 29.02 -14.70 -16.64
C ARG A 86 28.98 -15.13 -18.12
N LEU A 87 28.29 -14.39 -18.96
CA LEU A 87 28.16 -14.74 -20.38
C LEU A 87 29.51 -14.89 -21.09
N LYS A 88 30.54 -14.12 -20.70
CA LYS A 88 31.90 -14.25 -21.23
C LYS A 88 32.54 -15.59 -20.88
N GLU A 89 32.35 -16.09 -19.65
CA GLU A 89 32.85 -17.43 -19.25
C GLU A 89 32.15 -18.52 -20.07
N PHE A 90 30.82 -18.43 -20.25
CA PHE A 90 30.08 -19.40 -21.07
C PHE A 90 30.49 -19.32 -22.54
N GLY A 91 30.83 -18.13 -23.05
CA GLY A 91 31.44 -17.94 -24.36
C GLY A 91 32.77 -18.68 -24.48
N LEU A 92 33.65 -18.54 -23.49
CA LEU A 92 34.94 -19.25 -23.45
C LEU A 92 34.77 -20.78 -23.41
N TYR A 93 33.82 -21.29 -22.60
CA TYR A 93 33.52 -22.73 -22.60
C TYR A 93 33.06 -23.23 -23.96
N SER A 94 32.29 -22.43 -24.70
CA SER A 94 31.87 -22.78 -26.06
C SER A 94 33.03 -22.79 -27.05
N VAL A 95 33.97 -21.83 -26.96
CA VAL A 95 35.20 -21.80 -27.80
C VAL A 95 36.08 -23.01 -27.50
N LEU A 96 36.14 -23.49 -26.25
CA LEU A 96 36.82 -24.69 -25.82
C LEU A 96 36.11 -26.00 -26.20
N GLY A 97 35.02 -25.90 -27.00
CA GLY A 97 34.31 -27.08 -27.56
C GLY A 97 33.13 -27.57 -26.72
N MET A 98 32.70 -26.84 -25.68
CA MET A 98 31.52 -27.23 -24.91
C MET A 98 30.23 -26.87 -25.64
N ASN A 99 29.37 -27.87 -25.87
CA ASN A 99 28.04 -27.66 -26.47
C ASN A 99 27.12 -26.94 -25.45
N LYS A 100 26.14 -26.17 -25.95
CA LYS A 100 25.10 -25.46 -25.15
C LYS A 100 24.38 -26.38 -24.16
N ARG A 101 24.21 -27.69 -24.48
CA ARG A 101 23.65 -28.67 -23.53
C ARG A 101 24.55 -28.91 -22.31
N ASN A 102 25.88 -28.91 -22.49
CA ASN A 102 26.82 -29.08 -21.39
C ASN A 102 26.87 -27.85 -20.49
N ILE A 103 26.82 -26.65 -21.07
CA ILE A 103 26.68 -25.40 -20.32
C ILE A 103 25.38 -25.42 -19.51
N GLY A 104 24.27 -25.89 -20.10
CA GLY A 104 22.99 -26.05 -19.39
C GLY A 104 23.07 -26.99 -18.18
N ARG A 105 23.90 -28.07 -18.26
CA ARG A 105 24.14 -28.97 -17.12
C ARG A 105 24.98 -28.30 -16.01
N ILE A 106 25.94 -27.44 -16.37
CA ILE A 106 26.70 -26.65 -15.39
C ILE A 106 25.75 -25.71 -14.67
N ILE A 107 24.90 -24.95 -15.39
CA ILE A 107 23.92 -24.06 -14.81
C ILE A 107 22.92 -24.81 -13.91
N PHE A 108 22.52 -26.02 -14.29
CA PHE A 108 21.67 -26.88 -13.45
C PHE A 108 22.35 -27.22 -12.11
N CYS A 109 23.61 -27.64 -12.14
CA CYS A 109 24.37 -27.93 -10.93
C CYS A 109 24.56 -26.67 -10.05
N GLU A 110 24.85 -25.52 -10.67
CA GLU A 110 24.93 -24.23 -9.96
C GLU A 110 23.60 -23.85 -9.30
N ASN A 111 22.49 -24.03 -10.01
CA ASN A 111 21.14 -23.74 -9.46
C ASN A 111 20.79 -24.67 -8.30
N ILE A 112 21.15 -25.96 -8.36
CA ILE A 112 20.93 -26.89 -7.24
C ILE A 112 21.78 -26.49 -6.03
N ILE A 113 23.04 -26.15 -6.23
CA ILE A 113 23.92 -25.72 -5.13
C ILE A 113 23.39 -24.46 -4.48
N THR A 114 23.03 -23.46 -5.27
CA THR A 114 22.45 -22.20 -4.77
C THR A 114 21.10 -22.41 -4.10
N TRP A 115 20.22 -23.24 -4.68
CA TRP A 115 18.94 -23.63 -4.06
C TRP A 115 19.14 -24.26 -2.69
N PHE A 116 20.04 -25.26 -2.58
CA PHE A 116 20.29 -25.98 -1.33
C PHE A 116 20.79 -25.02 -0.22
N PHE A 117 21.83 -24.22 -0.52
CA PHE A 117 22.37 -23.28 0.47
C PHE A 117 21.39 -22.17 0.82
N SER A 118 20.62 -21.67 -0.15
CA SER A 118 19.60 -20.66 0.08
C SER A 118 18.42 -21.20 0.89
N MET A 119 17.97 -22.43 0.59
CA MET A 119 16.87 -23.06 1.31
C MET A 119 17.27 -23.39 2.76
N ALA A 120 18.38 -24.07 2.94
CA ALA A 120 18.89 -24.39 4.27
C ALA A 120 19.15 -23.13 5.11
N GLY A 121 19.88 -22.16 4.55
CA GLY A 121 20.16 -20.89 5.22
C GLY A 121 18.90 -20.07 5.49
N GLY A 122 17.97 -20.00 4.53
CA GLY A 122 16.73 -19.25 4.64
C GLY A 122 15.79 -19.82 5.70
N LEU A 123 15.63 -21.14 5.75
CA LEU A 123 14.84 -21.79 6.80
C LEU A 123 15.49 -21.66 8.19
N VAL A 124 16.80 -21.83 8.29
CA VAL A 124 17.50 -21.63 9.58
C VAL A 124 17.34 -20.21 10.09
N VAL A 125 17.56 -19.20 9.24
CA VAL A 125 17.39 -17.79 9.59
C VAL A 125 15.91 -17.47 9.87
N GLY A 126 14.99 -17.97 9.03
CA GLY A 126 13.56 -17.75 9.19
C GLY A 126 13.02 -18.33 10.50
N ILE A 127 13.37 -19.58 10.81
CA ILE A 127 12.99 -20.23 12.08
C ILE A 127 13.66 -19.50 13.26
N GLY A 128 14.94 -19.14 13.16
CA GLY A 128 15.64 -18.41 14.23
C GLY A 128 15.06 -17.02 14.52
N LEU A 129 14.62 -16.32 13.48
CA LEU A 129 14.01 -14.97 13.62
C LEU A 129 12.50 -15.00 13.81
N SER A 130 11.84 -16.16 13.60
CA SER A 130 10.38 -16.25 13.68
C SER A 130 9.83 -15.83 15.04
N LYS A 131 10.50 -16.21 16.13
CA LYS A 131 10.08 -15.82 17.48
C LYS A 131 10.24 -14.33 17.73
N LEU A 132 11.31 -13.72 17.23
CA LEU A 132 11.48 -12.27 17.32
C LEU A 132 10.40 -11.52 16.53
N ALA A 133 10.07 -12.03 15.34
CA ALA A 133 9.01 -11.47 14.51
C ALA A 133 7.63 -11.63 15.18
N GLU A 134 7.34 -12.80 15.76
CA GLU A 134 6.11 -13.06 16.52
C GLU A 134 5.98 -12.13 17.73
N LEU A 135 7.04 -11.96 18.51
CA LEU A 135 7.06 -11.02 19.65
C LEU A 135 6.89 -9.57 19.20
N GLY A 136 7.51 -9.19 18.09
CA GLY A 136 7.34 -7.87 17.48
C GLY A 136 5.91 -7.64 17.00
N PHE A 137 5.31 -8.65 16.37
CA PHE A 137 3.92 -8.61 15.92
C PHE A 137 2.95 -8.50 17.10
N ALA A 138 3.07 -9.40 18.08
CA ALA A 138 2.24 -9.38 19.29
C ALA A 138 2.31 -8.04 20.02
N LYS A 139 3.50 -7.45 20.12
CA LYS A 139 3.68 -6.12 20.74
C LYS A 139 2.99 -5.00 19.97
N VAL A 140 3.01 -5.04 18.63
CA VAL A 140 2.39 -4.01 17.78
C VAL A 140 0.87 -4.10 17.82
N ILE A 141 0.31 -5.31 17.91
CA ILE A 141 -1.14 -5.54 17.98
C ILE A 141 -1.66 -5.61 19.43
N GLU A 142 -0.82 -5.30 20.42
CA GLU A 142 -1.13 -5.32 21.86
C GLU A 142 -1.71 -6.68 22.34
N ALA A 143 -1.30 -7.80 21.69
CA ALA A 143 -1.73 -9.15 22.05
C ALA A 143 -0.88 -9.75 23.18
N GLU A 144 -1.41 -10.80 23.84
CA GLU A 144 -0.68 -11.54 24.85
C GLU A 144 0.60 -12.18 24.28
N ILE A 145 1.68 -12.10 25.07
CA ILE A 145 2.99 -12.58 24.66
C ILE A 145 3.18 -14.02 25.13
N SER A 146 3.28 -14.96 24.18
CA SER A 146 3.72 -16.31 24.45
C SER A 146 5.23 -16.46 24.25
N TYR A 147 5.92 -17.03 25.23
CA TYR A 147 7.37 -17.28 25.16
C TYR A 147 7.70 -18.68 24.63
N ARG A 148 6.71 -19.51 24.27
CA ARG A 148 6.94 -20.85 23.70
C ARG A 148 7.52 -20.71 22.29
N PHE A 149 8.61 -21.42 22.03
CA PHE A 149 9.18 -21.50 20.69
C PHE A 149 8.60 -22.72 19.97
N ASN A 150 7.85 -22.46 18.90
CA ASN A 150 7.22 -23.52 18.13
C ASN A 150 7.66 -23.44 16.66
N ILE A 151 7.82 -24.61 16.03
CA ILE A 151 8.17 -24.71 14.61
C ILE A 151 6.95 -25.30 13.88
N SER A 152 6.39 -24.55 12.95
CA SER A 152 5.33 -25.04 12.06
C SER A 152 5.94 -25.85 10.92
N VAL A 153 5.75 -27.16 10.93
CA VAL A 153 6.20 -28.07 9.87
C VAL A 153 5.49 -27.73 8.55
N GLU A 154 4.23 -27.33 8.61
CA GLU A 154 3.45 -26.91 7.46
C GLU A 154 4.08 -25.67 6.78
N SER A 155 4.41 -24.63 7.56
CA SER A 155 5.06 -23.44 7.03
C SER A 155 6.44 -23.73 6.42
N VAL A 156 7.20 -24.67 6.98
CA VAL A 156 8.45 -25.15 6.39
C VAL A 156 8.19 -25.84 5.05
N ALA A 157 7.20 -26.73 4.98
CA ALA A 157 6.89 -27.49 3.77
C ALA A 157 6.40 -26.59 2.63
N ILE A 158 5.49 -25.65 2.92
CA ILE A 158 4.96 -24.69 1.94
C ILE A 158 6.08 -23.77 1.44
N THR A 159 6.92 -23.24 2.34
CA THR A 159 8.07 -22.40 1.97
C THR A 159 9.01 -23.15 1.05
N ALA A 160 9.35 -24.41 1.40
CA ALA A 160 10.21 -25.25 0.60
C ALA A 160 9.60 -25.55 -0.79
N LEU A 161 8.30 -25.80 -0.87
CA LEU A 161 7.60 -26.04 -2.13
C LEU A 161 7.63 -24.81 -3.03
N VAL A 162 7.17 -23.65 -2.52
CA VAL A 162 7.07 -22.40 -3.28
C VAL A 162 8.43 -21.98 -3.83
N TYR A 163 9.47 -21.96 -2.99
CA TYR A 163 10.80 -21.56 -3.46
C TYR A 163 11.48 -22.61 -4.36
N SER A 164 11.16 -23.89 -4.21
CA SER A 164 11.61 -24.90 -5.18
C SER A 164 11.02 -24.67 -6.56
N ILE A 165 9.74 -24.30 -6.64
CA ILE A 165 9.09 -23.91 -7.90
C ILE A 165 9.76 -22.66 -8.48
N ILE A 166 9.99 -21.62 -7.65
CA ILE A 166 10.65 -20.39 -8.09
C ILE A 166 12.06 -20.70 -8.64
N PHE A 167 12.88 -21.48 -7.95
CA PHE A 167 14.21 -21.85 -8.42
C PHE A 167 14.18 -22.69 -9.71
N PHE A 168 13.18 -23.54 -9.87
CA PHE A 168 12.97 -24.25 -11.12
C PHE A 168 12.63 -23.31 -12.29
N LEU A 169 11.74 -22.34 -12.08
CA LEU A 169 11.40 -21.34 -13.08
C LEU A 169 12.61 -20.44 -13.44
N ILE A 170 13.41 -20.07 -12.44
CA ILE A 170 14.66 -19.32 -12.61
C ILE A 170 15.65 -20.10 -13.47
N TYR A 171 15.79 -21.40 -13.23
CA TYR A 171 16.64 -22.29 -14.05
C TYR A 171 16.18 -22.32 -15.52
N LEU A 172 14.87 -22.44 -15.76
CA LEU A 172 14.31 -22.39 -17.13
C LEU A 172 14.63 -21.06 -17.84
N ASN A 173 14.53 -19.96 -17.12
CA ASN A 173 14.88 -18.64 -17.65
C ASN A 173 16.38 -18.52 -17.97
N ALA A 174 17.25 -19.05 -17.12
CA ALA A 174 18.70 -19.07 -17.35
C ALA A 174 19.05 -19.90 -18.60
N LEU A 175 18.42 -21.07 -18.76
CA LEU A 175 18.57 -21.87 -19.98
C LEU A 175 18.13 -21.11 -21.24
N ARG A 176 16.99 -20.41 -21.16
CA ARG A 176 16.50 -19.56 -22.26
C ARG A 176 17.53 -18.50 -22.65
N GLN A 177 18.08 -17.78 -21.67
CA GLN A 177 19.09 -16.73 -21.92
C GLN A 177 20.33 -17.28 -22.63
N VAL A 178 20.88 -18.41 -22.18
CA VAL A 178 22.07 -19.01 -22.78
C VAL A 178 21.78 -19.60 -24.17
N ARG A 179 20.59 -20.16 -24.38
CA ARG A 179 20.20 -20.76 -25.67
C ARG A 179 20.08 -19.73 -26.79
N PHE A 180 19.53 -18.54 -26.47
CA PHE A 180 19.31 -17.47 -27.46
C PHE A 180 20.52 -16.54 -27.66
N THR A 181 21.59 -16.68 -26.89
CA THR A 181 22.75 -15.83 -27.03
C THR A 181 23.75 -16.45 -28.03
N ASN A 182 24.18 -15.66 -29.04
CA ASN A 182 25.18 -16.06 -30.01
C ASN A 182 26.59 -15.98 -29.40
N THR A 183 27.29 -17.11 -29.35
CA THR A 183 28.60 -17.30 -28.71
C THR A 183 29.70 -16.40 -29.30
N ILE A 184 29.69 -16.14 -30.63
CA ILE A 184 30.66 -15.30 -31.32
C ILE A 184 30.54 -13.82 -30.90
N ASN A 185 29.32 -13.34 -30.72
CA ASN A 185 29.05 -11.97 -30.27
C ASN A 185 29.49 -11.71 -28.83
N LEU A 186 29.57 -12.78 -28.00
CA LEU A 186 30.00 -12.72 -26.61
C LEU A 186 31.50 -12.50 -26.44
N VAL A 187 32.29 -13.15 -27.27
CA VAL A 187 33.77 -13.03 -27.24
C VAL A 187 34.22 -11.70 -27.85
N ASN A 188 33.49 -11.20 -28.82
CA ASN A 188 33.82 -9.94 -29.53
C ASN A 188 33.14 -8.70 -28.95
N SER A 189 32.34 -8.78 -27.90
CA SER A 189 31.61 -7.66 -27.31
C SER A 189 32.51 -6.50 -26.87
N ASP A 190 33.76 -6.77 -26.48
CA ASP A 190 34.73 -5.76 -26.06
C ASP A 190 35.38 -5.01 -27.25
N LYS A 191 35.33 -5.56 -28.48
CA LYS A 191 35.92 -4.96 -29.68
C LYS A 191 34.91 -4.18 -30.53
N ALA A 192 33.62 -4.44 -30.36
CA ALA A 192 32.59 -3.69 -31.06
C ALA A 192 32.36 -2.36 -30.32
N GLY A 193 32.86 -1.26 -30.85
CA GLY A 193 32.61 0.07 -30.32
C GLY A 193 31.11 0.30 -30.10
N GLU A 194 30.73 0.78 -28.92
CA GLU A 194 29.33 1.08 -28.59
C GLU A 194 28.81 2.17 -29.53
N LYS A 195 27.75 1.87 -30.29
CA LYS A 195 27.07 2.86 -31.11
C LYS A 195 26.41 3.93 -30.21
N PRO A 196 26.56 5.23 -30.51
CA PRO A 196 25.94 6.28 -29.71
C PRO A 196 24.43 6.03 -29.62
N PRO A 197 23.85 6.13 -28.41
CA PRO A 197 22.43 5.84 -28.21
C PRO A 197 21.57 6.84 -28.97
N LYS A 198 20.68 6.36 -29.85
CA LYS A 198 19.64 7.22 -30.44
C LYS A 198 18.61 7.51 -29.34
N ALA A 199 18.50 8.78 -28.92
CA ALA A 199 17.41 9.20 -28.05
C ALA A 199 16.10 9.17 -28.85
N ASN A 200 15.19 8.31 -28.46
CA ASN A 200 13.85 8.34 -29.02
C ASN A 200 13.02 9.35 -28.19
N TRP A 201 13.03 10.60 -28.63
CA TRP A 201 12.36 11.69 -27.92
C TRP A 201 10.84 11.48 -27.82
N VAL A 202 10.24 10.76 -28.76
CA VAL A 202 8.82 10.41 -28.78
C VAL A 202 8.47 9.53 -27.55
N ILE A 203 9.30 8.52 -27.27
CA ILE A 203 9.13 7.65 -26.08
C ILE A 203 9.25 8.47 -24.81
N GLY A 204 10.19 9.43 -24.76
CA GLY A 204 10.35 10.32 -23.61
C GLY A 204 9.14 11.21 -23.36
N ILE A 205 8.62 11.84 -24.41
CA ILE A 205 7.40 12.68 -24.32
C ILE A 205 6.20 11.84 -23.90
N PHE A 206 6.00 10.67 -24.54
CA PHE A 206 4.91 9.77 -24.16
C PHE A 206 5.00 9.33 -22.69
N GLY A 207 6.22 9.04 -22.20
CA GLY A 207 6.45 8.73 -20.80
C GLY A 207 6.09 9.90 -19.87
N PHE A 208 6.42 11.14 -20.24
CA PHE A 208 6.01 12.33 -19.48
C PHE A 208 4.50 12.53 -19.49
N ILE A 209 3.82 12.32 -20.62
CA ILE A 209 2.37 12.41 -20.69
C ILE A 209 1.73 11.41 -19.72
N LEU A 210 2.16 10.13 -19.74
CA LEU A 210 1.64 9.11 -18.84
C LEU A 210 1.90 9.49 -17.36
N LEU A 211 3.09 9.97 -17.04
CA LEU A 211 3.46 10.37 -15.70
C LEU A 211 2.60 11.52 -15.18
N PHE A 212 2.45 12.58 -15.99
CA PHE A 212 1.62 13.74 -15.64
C PHE A 212 0.13 13.39 -15.56
N THR A 213 -0.37 12.48 -16.43
CA THR A 213 -1.74 11.98 -16.34
C THR A 213 -1.94 11.22 -15.03
N GLY A 214 -1.01 10.34 -14.63
CA GLY A 214 -1.06 9.65 -13.33
C GLY A 214 -1.05 10.62 -12.15
N TYR A 215 -0.22 11.66 -12.18
CA TYR A 215 -0.21 12.70 -11.15
C TYR A 215 -1.50 13.53 -11.12
N ALA A 216 -2.03 13.88 -12.30
CA ALA A 216 -3.28 14.64 -12.38
C ALA A 216 -4.46 13.85 -11.80
N ILE A 217 -4.52 12.53 -12.06
CA ILE A 217 -5.48 11.63 -11.45
C ILE A 217 -5.31 11.64 -9.92
N ALA A 218 -4.09 11.43 -9.42
CA ALA A 218 -3.82 11.35 -7.99
C ALA A 218 -4.17 12.64 -7.21
N ILE A 219 -4.12 13.81 -7.87
CA ILE A 219 -4.41 15.10 -7.24
C ILE A 219 -5.89 15.48 -7.35
N LYS A 220 -6.55 15.14 -8.47
CA LYS A 220 -7.92 15.61 -8.77
C LYS A 220 -9.04 14.79 -8.13
N ILE A 221 -8.77 13.53 -7.75
CA ILE A 221 -9.81 12.68 -7.18
C ILE A 221 -10.13 13.11 -5.76
N GLU A 222 -11.41 13.31 -5.49
CA GLU A 222 -11.89 13.88 -4.24
C GLU A 222 -12.64 12.86 -3.39
N GLN A 223 -13.34 11.90 -4.00
CA GLN A 223 -14.14 10.91 -3.29
C GLN A 223 -13.31 9.67 -2.88
N PRO A 224 -13.45 9.18 -1.63
CA PRO A 224 -12.69 8.02 -1.15
C PRO A 224 -12.95 6.73 -1.95
N MET A 225 -14.19 6.49 -2.35
CA MET A 225 -14.57 5.28 -3.09
C MET A 225 -14.02 5.27 -4.51
N SER A 226 -14.12 6.40 -5.23
CA SER A 226 -13.49 6.59 -6.54
C SER A 226 -11.97 6.45 -6.45
N ALA A 227 -11.37 6.90 -5.34
CA ALA A 227 -9.92 6.84 -5.14
C ALA A 227 -9.39 5.40 -5.21
N LEU A 228 -10.15 4.39 -4.79
CA LEU A 228 -9.70 2.99 -4.78
C LEU A 228 -9.32 2.49 -6.19
N LEU A 229 -10.20 2.70 -7.18
CA LEU A 229 -9.96 2.28 -8.57
C LEU A 229 -8.95 3.19 -9.28
N TRP A 230 -9.13 4.50 -9.13
CA TRP A 230 -8.26 5.47 -9.77
C TRP A 230 -6.84 5.43 -9.24
N PHE A 231 -6.65 5.07 -7.96
CA PHE A 231 -5.32 4.82 -7.40
C PHE A 231 -4.58 3.73 -8.15
N LEU A 232 -5.24 2.59 -8.44
CA LEU A 232 -4.62 1.51 -9.20
C LEU A 232 -4.20 1.98 -10.61
N ILE A 233 -5.08 2.71 -11.30
CA ILE A 233 -4.80 3.27 -12.63
C ILE A 233 -3.64 4.28 -12.56
N ALA A 234 -3.67 5.19 -11.60
CA ALA A 234 -2.60 6.19 -11.39
C ALA A 234 -1.25 5.52 -11.13
N VAL A 235 -1.20 4.51 -10.26
CA VAL A 235 0.02 3.75 -9.96
C VAL A 235 0.58 3.07 -11.21
N ILE A 236 -0.25 2.42 -12.02
CA ILE A 236 0.19 1.79 -13.28
C ILE A 236 0.75 2.82 -14.26
N LEU A 237 0.07 3.96 -14.43
CA LEU A 237 0.53 5.05 -15.30
C LEU A 237 1.86 5.64 -14.81
N ILE A 238 2.00 5.85 -13.50
CA ILE A 238 3.24 6.38 -12.88
C ILE A 238 4.37 5.37 -13.06
N ILE A 239 4.15 4.07 -12.85
CA ILE A 239 5.17 3.04 -13.05
C ILE A 239 5.65 3.03 -14.50
N ILE A 240 4.74 2.91 -15.47
CA ILE A 240 5.09 2.88 -16.89
C ILE A 240 5.75 4.20 -17.31
N GLY A 241 5.17 5.34 -16.91
CA GLY A 241 5.72 6.66 -17.19
C GLY A 241 7.14 6.83 -16.65
N THR A 242 7.41 6.39 -15.42
CA THR A 242 8.73 6.42 -14.79
C THR A 242 9.76 5.60 -15.57
N TYR A 243 9.40 4.38 -15.98
CA TYR A 243 10.29 3.58 -16.83
C TYR A 243 10.62 4.29 -18.14
N LEU A 244 9.62 4.82 -18.84
CA LEU A 244 9.83 5.49 -20.12
C LEU A 244 10.63 6.79 -19.97
N VAL A 245 10.33 7.60 -18.95
CA VAL A 245 11.06 8.84 -18.65
C VAL A 245 12.50 8.56 -18.28
N LEU A 246 12.76 7.60 -17.40
CA LEU A 246 14.14 7.31 -16.97
C LEU A 246 14.97 6.61 -18.05
N ILE A 247 14.37 5.82 -18.93
CA ILE A 247 15.08 5.20 -20.07
C ILE A 247 15.37 6.23 -21.18
N ALA A 248 14.39 7.02 -21.59
CA ALA A 248 14.53 7.97 -22.70
C ALA A 248 15.02 9.34 -22.24
N GLY A 249 14.52 9.85 -21.13
CA GLY A 249 14.83 11.16 -20.57
C GLY A 249 16.27 11.25 -20.07
N SER A 250 16.82 10.17 -19.51
CA SER A 250 18.21 10.13 -19.08
C SER A 250 19.20 10.35 -20.23
N VAL A 251 18.91 9.77 -21.40
CA VAL A 251 19.72 10.00 -22.62
C VAL A 251 19.55 11.42 -23.15
N LEU A 252 18.33 11.96 -23.08
CA LEU A 252 18.04 13.33 -23.48
C LEU A 252 18.75 14.35 -22.58
N LEU A 253 18.74 14.14 -21.26
CA LEU A 253 19.46 14.96 -20.29
C LEU A 253 20.96 15.04 -20.59
N CYS A 254 21.59 13.89 -20.85
CA CYS A 254 22.99 13.83 -21.22
C CYS A 254 23.27 14.60 -22.50
N ARG A 255 22.40 14.56 -23.51
CA ARG A 255 22.54 15.35 -24.74
C ARG A 255 22.38 16.84 -24.52
N ILE A 256 21.45 17.26 -23.66
CA ILE A 256 21.29 18.67 -23.28
C ILE A 256 22.55 19.17 -22.59
N LEU A 257 23.11 18.41 -21.64
CA LEU A 257 24.36 18.74 -20.95
C LEU A 257 25.57 18.81 -21.91
N GLN A 258 25.61 17.93 -22.93
CA GLN A 258 26.65 17.95 -23.96
C GLN A 258 26.55 19.20 -24.86
N LYS A 259 25.35 19.74 -25.12
CA LYS A 259 25.14 20.96 -25.90
C LYS A 259 25.62 22.23 -25.16
N ASN A 260 25.59 22.22 -23.82
CA ASN A 260 26.11 23.35 -23.03
C ASN A 260 27.63 23.28 -22.95
N LYS A 261 28.30 23.95 -23.88
CA LYS A 261 29.76 23.94 -24.02
C LYS A 261 30.49 24.41 -22.77
N ALA A 262 29.96 25.41 -22.06
CA ALA A 262 30.57 25.97 -20.84
C ALA A 262 30.58 24.97 -19.67
N TYR A 263 29.58 24.08 -19.61
CA TYR A 263 29.50 22.99 -18.63
C TYR A 263 30.32 21.77 -19.08
N TYR A 264 30.13 21.35 -20.33
CA TYR A 264 30.67 20.10 -20.87
C TYR A 264 32.19 20.05 -20.93
N TYR A 265 32.87 21.16 -21.36
CA TYR A 265 34.33 21.19 -21.53
C TYR A 265 35.15 21.35 -20.25
N LYS A 266 34.51 21.39 -19.07
CA LYS A 266 35.25 21.27 -17.80
C LYS A 266 35.78 19.83 -17.65
N THR A 267 37.06 19.67 -17.29
CA THR A 267 37.78 18.39 -17.28
C THR A 267 37.02 17.27 -16.56
N ASN A 268 36.40 17.57 -15.43
CA ASN A 268 35.66 16.60 -14.65
C ASN A 268 34.28 16.24 -15.27
N HIS A 269 33.66 17.21 -15.98
CA HIS A 269 32.33 17.00 -16.58
C HIS A 269 32.41 16.33 -17.94
N PHE A 270 33.47 16.58 -18.71
CA PHE A 270 33.70 15.98 -20.03
C PHE A 270 33.70 14.45 -19.94
N VAL A 271 34.53 13.91 -19.06
CA VAL A 271 34.62 12.45 -18.86
C VAL A 271 33.32 11.88 -18.30
N SER A 272 32.72 12.55 -17.30
CA SER A 272 31.50 12.09 -16.64
C SER A 272 30.31 12.09 -17.59
N VAL A 273 30.03 13.18 -18.30
CA VAL A 273 28.86 13.29 -19.18
C VAL A 273 29.01 12.42 -20.43
N SER A 274 30.23 12.32 -21.00
CA SER A 274 30.47 11.45 -22.14
C SER A 274 30.25 9.97 -21.81
N SER A 275 30.81 9.47 -20.71
CA SER A 275 30.63 8.08 -20.28
C SER A 275 29.18 7.81 -19.87
N MET A 276 28.55 8.78 -19.22
CA MET A 276 27.17 8.69 -18.73
C MET A 276 26.15 8.59 -19.88
N ALA A 277 26.35 9.31 -20.99
CA ALA A 277 25.45 9.26 -22.14
C ALA A 277 25.31 7.86 -22.75
N TYR A 278 26.39 7.09 -22.78
CA TYR A 278 26.37 5.70 -23.25
C TYR A 278 25.72 4.74 -22.24
N ARG A 279 25.92 4.98 -20.95
CA ARG A 279 25.43 4.11 -19.87
C ARG A 279 23.95 4.34 -19.58
N MET A 280 23.46 5.58 -19.64
CA MET A 280 22.11 5.93 -19.21
C MET A 280 21.03 5.19 -19.97
N LYS A 281 21.20 4.90 -21.26
CA LYS A 281 20.25 4.08 -22.03
C LYS A 281 20.12 2.65 -21.45
N ARG A 282 21.24 2.07 -21.00
CA ARG A 282 21.27 0.71 -20.43
C ARG A 282 20.80 0.71 -18.98
N ASN A 283 21.06 1.80 -18.27
CA ASN A 283 20.81 1.91 -16.84
C ASN A 283 19.44 2.49 -16.49
N GLY A 284 18.72 3.08 -17.43
CA GLY A 284 17.43 3.72 -17.19
C GLY A 284 16.40 2.79 -16.54
N ALA A 285 16.34 1.53 -16.99
CA ALA A 285 15.46 0.54 -16.41
C ALA A 285 15.81 0.19 -14.95
N SER A 286 17.10 0.05 -14.62
CA SER A 286 17.53 -0.19 -13.23
C SER A 286 17.23 0.99 -12.32
N LEU A 287 17.44 2.23 -12.83
CA LEU A 287 17.10 3.45 -12.09
C LEU A 287 15.60 3.55 -11.82
N ALA A 288 14.77 3.20 -12.82
CA ALA A 288 13.33 3.15 -12.67
C ALA A 288 12.90 2.11 -11.61
N SER A 289 13.48 0.90 -11.65
CA SER A 289 13.20 -0.12 -10.64
C SER A 289 13.55 0.35 -9.23
N ILE A 290 14.72 0.99 -9.05
CA ILE A 290 15.14 1.54 -7.75
C ILE A 290 14.17 2.64 -7.29
N CYS A 291 13.79 3.54 -8.20
CA CYS A 291 12.83 4.60 -7.92
C CYS A 291 11.49 4.04 -7.45
N ILE A 292 10.93 3.07 -8.17
CA ILE A 292 9.64 2.46 -7.83
C ILE A 292 9.70 1.74 -6.49
N LEU A 293 10.76 0.95 -6.24
CA LEU A 293 10.94 0.26 -4.96
C LEU A 293 11.04 1.23 -3.79
N LEU A 294 11.81 2.32 -3.95
CA LEU A 294 11.90 3.36 -2.91
C LEU A 294 10.54 4.05 -2.70
N THR A 295 9.81 4.35 -3.78
CA THR A 295 8.47 4.94 -3.67
C THR A 295 7.52 4.00 -2.91
N MET A 296 7.55 2.69 -3.23
CA MET A 296 6.75 1.69 -2.52
C MET A 296 7.07 1.66 -1.02
N VAL A 297 8.36 1.69 -0.66
CA VAL A 297 8.80 1.77 0.75
C VAL A 297 8.26 3.02 1.42
N LEU A 298 8.44 4.18 0.80
CA LEU A 298 8.01 5.46 1.37
C LEU A 298 6.50 5.53 1.55
N VAL A 299 5.72 5.13 0.53
CA VAL A 299 4.26 5.11 0.59
C VAL A 299 3.78 4.14 1.68
N MET A 300 4.32 2.92 1.69
CA MET A 300 3.83 1.87 2.57
C MET A 300 4.10 2.19 4.05
N ILE A 301 5.34 2.58 4.40
CA ILE A 301 5.67 2.92 5.79
C ILE A 301 4.91 4.18 6.24
N SER A 302 4.85 5.23 5.40
CA SER A 302 4.17 6.46 5.79
C SER A 302 2.68 6.26 6.02
N SER A 303 1.99 5.52 5.15
CA SER A 303 0.56 5.25 5.25
C SER A 303 0.22 4.39 6.48
N THR A 304 0.94 3.26 6.63
CA THR A 304 0.66 2.33 7.74
C THR A 304 1.05 2.92 9.10
N THR A 305 2.11 3.73 9.15
CA THR A 305 2.49 4.46 10.38
C THR A 305 1.45 5.53 10.72
N ALA A 306 0.95 6.27 9.72
CA ALA A 306 -0.08 7.28 9.95
C ALA A 306 -1.37 6.65 10.48
N LEU A 307 -1.83 5.54 9.90
CA LEU A 307 -2.99 4.78 10.40
C LEU A 307 -2.80 4.33 11.85
N TYR A 308 -1.66 3.73 12.15
CA TYR A 308 -1.39 3.21 13.49
C TYR A 308 -1.31 4.30 14.55
N VAL A 309 -0.66 5.42 14.22
CA VAL A 309 -0.53 6.56 15.14
C VAL A 309 -1.88 7.27 15.36
N ASN A 310 -2.71 7.33 14.32
CA ASN A 310 -4.03 8.00 14.35
C ASN A 310 -5.15 7.13 14.92
N ARG A 311 -4.88 5.89 15.32
CA ARG A 311 -5.92 4.91 15.70
C ARG A 311 -6.86 5.42 16.80
N GLU A 312 -6.35 6.13 17.80
CA GLU A 312 -7.16 6.66 18.89
C GLU A 312 -8.10 7.80 18.44
N ASP A 313 -7.64 8.66 17.53
CA ASP A 313 -8.49 9.71 16.96
C ASP A 313 -9.55 9.11 16.02
N SER A 314 -9.18 8.10 15.23
CA SER A 314 -10.12 7.35 14.39
C SER A 314 -11.17 6.65 15.24
N LEU A 315 -10.78 6.06 16.36
CA LEU A 315 -11.68 5.39 17.28
C LEU A 315 -12.70 6.36 17.91
N LYS A 316 -12.25 7.55 18.34
CA LYS A 316 -13.17 8.58 18.89
C LYS A 316 -14.18 9.08 17.87
N ASN A 317 -13.82 9.07 16.60
CA ASN A 317 -14.76 9.46 15.53
C ASN A 317 -15.77 8.34 15.24
N HIS A 318 -15.39 7.06 15.39
CA HIS A 318 -16.27 5.90 15.19
C HIS A 318 -17.15 5.60 16.41
N CYS A 319 -16.55 5.67 17.60
CA CYS A 319 -17.21 5.38 18.86
C CYS A 319 -17.13 6.63 19.75
N PRO A 320 -18.06 7.57 19.66
CA PRO A 320 -18.04 8.83 20.41
C PRO A 320 -18.16 8.58 21.91
N ARG A 321 -18.78 7.50 22.32
CA ARG A 321 -18.98 7.05 23.72
C ARG A 321 -18.47 5.63 23.92
N GLN A 322 -18.52 5.13 25.16
CA GLN A 322 -18.03 3.81 25.51
C GLN A 322 -18.92 2.68 24.99
N ILE A 323 -20.24 2.87 25.01
CA ILE A 323 -21.21 1.92 24.46
C ILE A 323 -21.92 2.55 23.29
N ASP A 324 -22.07 1.77 22.22
CA ASP A 324 -22.74 2.11 20.98
C ASP A 324 -23.79 1.04 20.67
N ASN A 325 -25.07 1.42 20.68
CA ASN A 325 -26.16 0.57 20.30
C ASN A 325 -26.82 1.13 19.04
N TRP A 326 -26.91 0.30 18.03
CA TRP A 326 -27.49 0.66 16.74
C TRP A 326 -28.47 -0.39 16.26
N PHE A 327 -29.57 0.04 15.69
CA PHE A 327 -30.39 -0.80 14.84
C PHE A 327 -31.01 0.00 13.70
N GLY A 328 -31.24 -0.68 12.58
CA GLY A 328 -31.79 -0.06 11.41
C GLY A 328 -32.65 -1.01 10.59
N ARG A 329 -33.61 -0.43 9.86
CA ARG A 329 -34.54 -1.14 8.99
C ARG A 329 -34.85 -0.32 7.75
N ASN A 330 -35.13 -0.99 6.66
CA ASN A 330 -35.61 -0.35 5.45
C ASN A 330 -37.14 -0.20 5.49
N GLY A 331 -37.63 0.98 5.09
CA GLY A 331 -39.04 1.34 5.02
C GLY A 331 -39.44 2.35 6.09
N PHE A 332 -40.67 2.86 5.96
CA PHE A 332 -41.31 3.73 6.93
C PHE A 332 -42.37 2.94 7.71
N ASP A 333 -42.41 3.12 9.02
CA ASP A 333 -43.41 2.55 9.90
C ASP A 333 -43.65 3.54 11.05
N PRO A 334 -44.89 4.05 11.25
CA PRO A 334 -45.20 4.97 12.33
C PRO A 334 -44.96 4.44 13.73
N ASP A 335 -44.89 3.09 13.90
CA ASP A 335 -44.64 2.44 15.19
C ASP A 335 -43.17 2.42 15.59
N TYR A 336 -42.24 2.90 14.74
CA TYR A 336 -40.80 2.87 15.04
C TYR A 336 -40.42 3.63 16.30
N HIS A 337 -41.07 4.77 16.58
CA HIS A 337 -40.78 5.52 17.79
C HIS A 337 -41.17 4.76 19.06
N GLU A 338 -42.29 4.02 19.06
CA GLU A 338 -42.69 3.17 20.18
C GLU A 338 -41.74 2.00 20.37
N ILE A 339 -41.33 1.37 19.28
CA ILE A 339 -40.34 0.29 19.30
C ILE A 339 -39.00 0.80 19.87
N ALA A 340 -38.54 1.95 19.39
CA ALA A 340 -37.29 2.57 19.86
C ALA A 340 -37.34 2.92 21.36
N ALA A 341 -38.47 3.47 21.84
CA ALA A 341 -38.63 3.79 23.25
C ALA A 341 -38.61 2.54 24.15
N ASN A 342 -39.26 1.47 23.73
CA ASN A 342 -39.24 0.19 24.46
C ASN A 342 -37.83 -0.43 24.49
N ILE A 343 -37.09 -0.37 23.38
CA ILE A 343 -35.71 -0.84 23.30
C ILE A 343 -34.79 -0.01 24.18
N LEU A 344 -34.93 1.33 24.17
CA LEU A 344 -34.17 2.23 25.00
C LEU A 344 -34.34 1.89 26.49
N ASP A 345 -35.61 1.76 26.97
CA ASP A 345 -35.89 1.39 28.35
C ASP A 345 -35.27 0.04 28.74
N GLY A 346 -35.36 -0.95 27.82
CA GLY A 346 -34.74 -2.24 28.03
C GLY A 346 -33.22 -2.23 28.08
N LEU A 347 -32.55 -1.42 27.24
CA LEU A 347 -31.09 -1.24 27.25
C LEU A 347 -30.65 -0.56 28.56
N GLU A 348 -31.33 0.51 28.94
CA GLU A 348 -31.02 1.22 30.19
C GLU A 348 -31.23 0.33 31.43
N THR A 349 -32.31 -0.45 31.45
CA THR A 349 -32.60 -1.37 32.56
C THR A 349 -31.50 -2.39 32.68
N ARG A 350 -31.07 -3.04 31.59
CA ARG A 350 -30.00 -4.06 31.62
C ARG A 350 -28.64 -3.45 31.99
N THR A 351 -28.35 -2.25 31.52
CA THR A 351 -27.13 -1.54 31.91
C THR A 351 -27.11 -1.28 33.41
N LYS A 352 -28.23 -0.84 33.99
CA LYS A 352 -28.38 -0.62 35.45
C LYS A 352 -28.33 -1.94 36.24
N GLU A 353 -28.96 -3.02 35.73
CA GLU A 353 -28.92 -4.36 36.34
C GLU A 353 -27.49 -4.95 36.32
N TYR A 354 -26.70 -4.66 35.30
CA TYR A 354 -25.27 -5.01 35.25
C TYR A 354 -24.42 -4.24 36.28
N GLY A 355 -24.98 -3.18 36.86
CA GLY A 355 -24.35 -2.34 37.88
C GLY A 355 -23.63 -1.12 37.31
N ALA A 356 -23.87 -0.76 36.05
CA ALA A 356 -23.27 0.39 35.39
C ALA A 356 -24.17 1.66 35.50
N ALA A 357 -23.52 2.80 35.68
CA ALA A 357 -24.19 4.11 35.57
C ALA A 357 -24.07 4.60 34.12
N ILE A 358 -25.15 5.20 33.62
CA ILE A 358 -25.20 5.81 32.29
C ILE A 358 -24.92 7.29 32.40
N ASP A 359 -23.90 7.76 31.70
CA ASP A 359 -23.49 9.16 31.64
C ASP A 359 -23.35 9.61 30.17
N ASN A 360 -23.46 10.93 29.93
CA ASN A 360 -23.20 11.56 28.62
C ASN A 360 -23.92 10.90 27.45
N SER A 361 -25.18 10.51 27.60
CA SER A 361 -25.92 9.80 26.58
C SER A 361 -26.28 10.71 25.39
N ILE A 362 -26.19 10.13 24.19
CA ILE A 362 -26.60 10.74 22.92
C ILE A 362 -27.55 9.76 22.24
N LEU A 363 -28.76 10.23 21.93
CA LEU A 363 -29.75 9.48 21.17
C LEU A 363 -29.93 10.20 19.83
N ILE A 364 -29.82 9.43 18.74
CA ILE A 364 -30.00 9.94 17.38
C ILE A 364 -30.90 8.97 16.64
N TYR A 365 -31.87 9.50 15.91
CA TYR A 365 -32.64 8.74 14.91
C TYR A 365 -32.78 9.56 13.64
N ASP A 366 -32.68 8.87 12.54
CA ASP A 366 -32.74 9.50 11.22
C ASP A 366 -33.38 8.59 10.19
N TYR A 367 -33.78 9.18 9.07
CA TYR A 367 -34.08 8.47 7.85
C TYR A 367 -33.06 8.82 6.80
N SER A 368 -32.57 7.82 6.08
CA SER A 368 -31.58 8.06 5.04
C SER A 368 -32.01 7.49 3.68
N LEU A 369 -31.52 8.16 2.63
CA LEU A 369 -31.68 7.76 1.23
C LEU A 369 -30.38 8.01 0.49
N ALA A 370 -30.06 7.11 -0.44
CA ALA A 370 -28.95 7.31 -1.36
C ALA A 370 -29.45 7.54 -2.78
N GLY A 371 -28.72 8.32 -3.56
CA GLY A 371 -29.10 8.62 -4.93
C GLY A 371 -27.98 9.28 -5.74
N TYR A 372 -28.29 9.65 -6.96
CA TYR A 372 -27.41 10.43 -7.83
C TYR A 372 -27.65 11.92 -7.68
N TYR A 373 -26.62 12.63 -7.26
CA TYR A 373 -26.67 14.07 -7.09
C TYR A 373 -26.19 14.82 -8.34
N GLU A 374 -27.02 15.71 -8.85
CA GLU A 374 -26.67 16.65 -9.91
C GLU A 374 -27.44 17.98 -9.76
N LYS A 375 -26.73 19.08 -9.61
CA LYS A 375 -27.30 20.44 -9.60
C LYS A 375 -28.52 20.63 -8.66
N ASN A 376 -28.31 20.48 -7.38
CA ASN A 376 -29.36 20.62 -6.34
C ASN A 376 -30.43 19.51 -6.38
N TYR A 377 -30.27 18.49 -7.18
CA TYR A 377 -31.20 17.36 -7.32
C TYR A 377 -30.55 16.05 -6.96
N LEU A 378 -31.09 15.35 -5.97
CA LEU A 378 -30.78 13.98 -5.65
C LEU A 378 -31.81 13.07 -6.31
N ASN A 379 -31.41 12.38 -7.36
CA ASN A 379 -32.24 11.41 -8.05
C ASN A 379 -32.18 10.08 -7.30
N ILE A 380 -33.27 9.68 -6.68
CA ILE A 380 -33.43 8.45 -5.91
C ILE A 380 -34.11 7.32 -6.68
N ASP A 381 -34.57 7.56 -7.92
CA ASP A 381 -35.17 6.52 -8.78
C ASP A 381 -34.15 5.53 -9.32
N ILE A 382 -32.88 5.83 -9.18
CA ILE A 382 -31.76 5.02 -9.64
C ILE A 382 -31.02 4.53 -8.42
N ASP A 383 -31.06 3.22 -8.17
CA ASP A 383 -30.24 2.63 -7.10
C ASP A 383 -28.74 2.80 -7.44
N PRO A 384 -27.99 3.54 -6.61
CA PRO A 384 -26.55 3.72 -6.82
C PRO A 384 -25.78 2.40 -6.83
N MET A 385 -26.22 1.40 -6.08
CA MET A 385 -25.53 0.12 -5.97
C MET A 385 -25.66 -0.76 -7.21
N GLU A 386 -26.74 -0.59 -8.00
CA GLU A 386 -27.00 -1.38 -9.20
C GLU A 386 -26.45 -0.76 -10.48
N SER A 387 -26.46 0.56 -10.57
CA SER A 387 -26.20 1.29 -11.82
C SER A 387 -24.84 1.96 -11.86
N VAL A 388 -24.11 2.01 -10.75
CA VAL A 388 -22.82 2.69 -10.67
C VAL A 388 -21.70 1.79 -11.21
N THR A 389 -21.13 2.19 -12.33
CA THR A 389 -19.75 1.85 -12.60
C THR A 389 -18.88 2.57 -11.56
N THR A 390 -17.85 1.91 -11.03
CA THR A 390 -16.88 2.47 -10.06
C THR A 390 -16.29 3.84 -10.45
N LEU A 391 -16.60 4.36 -11.61
CA LEU A 391 -16.16 5.65 -12.15
C LEU A 391 -17.11 6.82 -11.80
N ASP A 392 -18.35 6.54 -11.42
CA ASP A 392 -19.40 7.54 -11.21
C ASP A 392 -19.72 7.80 -9.71
N TYR A 393 -18.95 7.23 -8.78
CA TYR A 393 -19.15 7.46 -7.34
C TYR A 393 -19.06 8.93 -6.92
N ASP A 394 -18.42 9.78 -7.69
CA ASP A 394 -18.34 11.23 -7.42
C ASP A 394 -19.74 11.91 -7.47
N LYS A 395 -20.71 11.26 -8.08
CA LYS A 395 -22.10 11.74 -8.17
C LYS A 395 -23.03 11.09 -7.14
N VAL A 396 -22.58 10.04 -6.46
CA VAL A 396 -23.38 9.41 -5.42
C VAL A 396 -23.38 10.28 -4.19
N ALA A 397 -24.57 10.54 -3.66
CA ALA A 397 -24.76 11.21 -2.38
C ALA A 397 -25.76 10.46 -1.52
N GLN A 398 -25.57 10.56 -0.22
CA GLN A 398 -26.52 10.10 0.78
C GLN A 398 -27.13 11.30 1.48
N VAL A 399 -28.44 11.29 1.65
CA VAL A 399 -29.16 12.29 2.44
C VAL A 399 -29.64 11.66 3.74
N PHE A 400 -29.46 12.38 4.84
CA PHE A 400 -29.95 12.04 6.17
C PHE A 400 -30.93 13.09 6.60
N PHE A 401 -32.15 12.68 6.97
CA PHE A 401 -33.21 13.55 7.47
C PHE A 401 -33.28 13.46 8.98
N PHE A 402 -33.34 14.61 9.64
CA PHE A 402 -33.40 14.74 11.09
C PHE A 402 -34.60 15.61 11.48
N ASP A 403 -35.17 15.32 12.65
CA ASP A 403 -36.20 16.16 13.24
C ASP A 403 -35.61 17.46 13.82
N LEU A 404 -36.32 18.55 13.68
CA LEU A 404 -35.89 19.87 14.17
C LEU A 404 -35.80 19.93 15.70
N GLU A 405 -36.69 19.26 16.43
CA GLU A 405 -36.67 19.23 17.89
C GLU A 405 -35.40 18.52 18.38
N GLU A 406 -35.05 17.41 17.72
CA GLU A 406 -33.84 16.67 18.03
C GLU A 406 -32.57 17.45 17.67
N TYR A 407 -32.54 18.08 16.51
CA TYR A 407 -31.46 18.98 16.11
C TYR A 407 -31.22 20.07 17.15
N ASN A 408 -32.28 20.77 17.57
CA ASN A 408 -32.19 21.80 18.60
C ASN A 408 -31.69 21.24 19.95
N ARG A 409 -32.11 20.03 20.33
CA ARG A 409 -31.63 19.36 21.54
C ARG A 409 -30.15 19.05 21.45
N LEU A 410 -29.66 18.55 20.32
CA LEU A 410 -28.23 18.14 20.12
C LEU A 410 -27.29 19.36 20.01
N THR A 411 -27.79 20.46 19.41
CA THR A 411 -26.99 21.68 19.20
C THR A 411 -27.12 22.70 20.32
N GLY A 412 -28.13 22.57 21.19
CA GLY A 412 -28.53 23.60 22.16
C GLY A 412 -29.14 24.83 21.50
N GLY A 413 -29.60 24.70 20.24
CA GLY A 413 -30.24 25.74 19.43
C GLY A 413 -31.72 25.93 19.76
N ASN A 414 -32.32 26.93 19.11
CA ASN A 414 -33.77 27.19 19.11
C ASN A 414 -34.22 27.61 17.70
N ASP A 415 -33.72 26.90 16.69
CA ASP A 415 -34.11 27.14 15.31
C ASP A 415 -35.58 26.78 15.10
N VAL A 416 -36.25 27.49 14.17
CA VAL A 416 -37.64 27.27 13.81
C VAL A 416 -37.74 27.16 12.31
N LEU A 417 -38.46 26.17 11.82
CA LEU A 417 -38.71 25.92 10.40
C LEU A 417 -40.20 25.95 10.15
N THR A 418 -40.57 26.32 8.94
CA THR A 418 -41.94 26.15 8.42
C THR A 418 -41.97 24.96 7.44
N SER A 419 -43.15 24.39 7.22
CA SER A 419 -43.27 23.22 6.33
C SER A 419 -42.69 23.48 4.94
N GLY A 420 -41.79 22.62 4.50
CA GLY A 420 -41.05 22.74 3.25
C GLY A 420 -39.72 23.52 3.34
N GLU A 421 -39.40 24.09 4.49
CA GLU A 421 -38.07 24.66 4.77
C GLU A 421 -37.17 23.60 5.40
N ALA A 422 -35.85 23.73 5.20
CA ALA A 422 -34.85 22.83 5.80
C ALA A 422 -33.56 23.57 6.18
N LEU A 423 -32.90 23.10 7.26
CA LEU A 423 -31.51 23.43 7.51
C LEU A 423 -30.63 22.39 6.82
N ILE A 424 -29.61 22.83 6.12
CA ILE A 424 -28.75 21.97 5.32
C ILE A 424 -27.33 21.97 5.86
N GLY A 425 -26.84 20.75 6.19
CA GLY A 425 -25.45 20.49 6.44
C GLY A 425 -24.83 19.66 5.29
N ILE A 426 -23.56 19.88 4.97
CA ILE A 426 -22.93 19.18 3.85
C ILE A 426 -21.56 18.68 4.30
N GLU A 427 -21.30 17.41 4.05
CA GLU A 427 -19.97 16.82 4.12
C GLU A 427 -19.57 16.26 2.74
N GLY A 428 -18.43 16.70 2.21
CA GLY A 428 -17.97 16.35 0.86
C GLY A 428 -18.01 17.53 -0.11
N ASN A 429 -18.01 17.24 -1.43
CA ASN A 429 -17.87 18.25 -2.49
C ASN A 429 -19.18 18.64 -3.18
N ILE A 430 -20.26 18.52 -2.49
CA ILE A 430 -21.58 18.93 -2.99
C ILE A 430 -21.78 20.42 -2.69
N ARG A 431 -22.43 21.12 -3.62
CA ARG A 431 -22.91 22.49 -3.41
C ARG A 431 -24.40 22.51 -3.63
N ILE A 432 -25.12 22.98 -2.63
CA ILE A 432 -26.57 23.21 -2.69
C ILE A 432 -26.78 24.71 -2.62
N ASP A 433 -27.58 25.26 -3.54
CA ASP A 433 -27.93 26.67 -3.57
C ASP A 433 -29.11 26.94 -2.62
N ASP A 434 -30.15 27.64 -3.05
CA ASP A 434 -31.28 28.04 -2.21
C ASP A 434 -32.38 26.97 -2.10
N GLU A 435 -32.30 25.91 -2.89
CA GLU A 435 -33.24 24.79 -2.90
C GLU A 435 -32.51 23.45 -3.07
N LEU A 436 -32.98 22.42 -2.38
CA LEU A 436 -32.57 21.01 -2.54
C LEU A 436 -33.78 20.19 -2.97
N ARG A 437 -33.68 19.49 -4.08
CA ARG A 437 -34.68 18.52 -4.52
C ARG A 437 -34.20 17.08 -4.26
N VAL A 438 -35.03 16.32 -3.54
CA VAL A 438 -34.78 14.87 -3.29
C VAL A 438 -35.95 14.10 -3.89
N GLY A 439 -35.73 13.35 -4.95
CA GLY A 439 -36.81 12.71 -5.69
C GLY A 439 -37.84 13.69 -6.20
N ASN A 440 -39.08 13.57 -5.71
CA ASN A 440 -40.17 14.47 -6.06
C ASN A 440 -40.38 15.65 -5.08
N GLU A 441 -39.72 15.64 -3.93
CA GLU A 441 -39.86 16.67 -2.90
C GLU A 441 -38.78 17.74 -3.07
N THR A 442 -39.18 19.00 -2.75
CA THR A 442 -38.28 20.17 -2.80
C THR A 442 -38.24 20.84 -1.45
N PHE A 443 -37.08 21.11 -0.93
CA PHE A 443 -36.82 21.78 0.33
C PHE A 443 -36.17 23.12 0.07
N THR A 444 -36.73 24.18 0.64
CA THR A 444 -36.15 25.54 0.61
C THR A 444 -35.11 25.65 1.72
N VAL A 445 -33.90 26.08 1.40
CA VAL A 445 -32.81 26.23 2.36
C VAL A 445 -33.03 27.44 3.25
N ALA A 446 -33.56 27.24 4.48
CA ALA A 446 -33.72 28.28 5.48
C ALA A 446 -32.40 28.69 6.15
N GLY A 447 -31.48 27.73 6.30
CA GLY A 447 -30.18 27.94 6.92
C GLY A 447 -29.18 26.85 6.62
N ARG A 448 -27.93 27.09 7.03
CA ARG A 448 -26.84 26.12 6.86
C ARG A 448 -26.10 25.94 8.17
N PHE A 449 -25.67 24.72 8.44
CA PHE A 449 -24.88 24.38 9.61
C PHE A 449 -23.67 23.51 9.24
N ASP A 450 -22.69 23.51 10.12
CA ASP A 450 -21.52 22.61 10.00
C ASP A 450 -21.82 21.31 10.76
N PRO A 451 -22.02 20.17 10.08
CA PRO A 451 -22.30 18.90 10.74
C PRO A 451 -21.17 18.46 11.69
N LEU A 452 -19.92 18.83 11.38
CA LEU A 452 -18.75 18.47 12.19
C LEU A 452 -18.69 19.23 13.52
N ALA A 453 -19.40 20.33 13.66
CA ALA A 453 -19.47 21.13 14.89
C ALA A 453 -20.52 20.63 15.90
N SER A 454 -21.32 19.62 15.56
CA SER A 454 -22.39 19.07 16.39
C SER A 454 -22.31 17.54 16.51
N ASP A 455 -23.03 16.98 17.47
CA ASP A 455 -23.11 15.53 17.69
C ASP A 455 -23.87 14.79 16.57
N ILE A 456 -24.57 15.51 15.67
CA ILE A 456 -25.23 14.96 14.46
C ILE A 456 -24.24 14.21 13.56
N ARG A 457 -22.97 14.62 13.55
CA ARG A 457 -21.90 13.90 12.80
C ARG A 457 -21.81 12.42 13.14
N TYR A 458 -22.23 12.02 14.33
CA TYR A 458 -22.17 10.62 14.78
C TYR A 458 -23.24 9.73 14.16
N ALA A 459 -24.27 10.30 13.50
CA ALA A 459 -25.19 9.53 12.67
C ALA A 459 -24.50 8.86 11.49
N ILE A 460 -23.27 9.30 11.12
CA ILE A 460 -22.52 8.75 10.01
C ILE A 460 -21.25 8.10 10.49
N VAL A 461 -21.19 6.79 10.35
CA VAL A 461 -20.03 5.99 10.77
C VAL A 461 -18.83 6.18 9.84
N SER A 462 -19.03 6.50 8.55
CA SER A 462 -17.93 6.74 7.60
C SER A 462 -18.39 7.50 6.37
N PRO A 463 -17.82 8.67 6.06
CA PRO A 463 -18.16 9.42 4.84
C PRO A 463 -17.52 8.78 3.60
N VAL A 464 -18.13 7.71 3.11
CA VAL A 464 -17.66 7.00 1.90
C VAL A 464 -18.06 7.76 0.65
N VAL A 465 -19.19 8.47 0.71
CA VAL A 465 -19.75 9.31 -0.36
C VAL A 465 -20.08 10.70 0.20
N SER A 466 -20.39 11.64 -0.67
CA SER A 466 -20.86 12.97 -0.20
C SER A 466 -22.17 12.83 0.57
N THR A 467 -22.29 13.55 1.67
CA THR A 467 -23.41 13.43 2.60
C THR A 467 -24.09 14.77 2.76
N ILE A 468 -25.41 14.73 2.71
CA ILE A 468 -26.31 15.86 2.90
C ILE A 468 -27.13 15.59 4.16
N PHE A 469 -27.04 16.48 5.13
CA PHE A 469 -27.86 16.47 6.33
C PHE A 469 -29.00 17.45 6.12
N VAL A 470 -30.23 17.02 6.31
CA VAL A 470 -31.44 17.78 6.10
C VAL A 470 -32.25 17.75 7.40
N VAL A 471 -32.34 18.89 8.06
CA VAL A 471 -33.20 19.05 9.26
C VAL A 471 -34.53 19.59 8.81
N VAL A 472 -35.63 18.94 9.18
CA VAL A 472 -37.01 19.27 8.80
C VAL A 472 -37.88 19.48 10.03
N ASP A 473 -39.02 20.14 9.85
CA ASP A 473 -39.99 20.47 10.92
C ASP A 473 -40.76 19.25 11.44
N ASP A 474 -41.04 18.27 10.58
CA ASP A 474 -41.70 16.99 10.91
C ASP A 474 -41.06 15.87 10.10
N LEU A 475 -40.25 15.08 10.79
CA LEU A 475 -39.46 13.98 10.19
C LEU A 475 -40.38 12.88 9.65
N ASP A 476 -41.44 12.51 10.39
CA ASP A 476 -42.33 11.41 10.01
C ASP A 476 -43.19 11.77 8.80
N GLU A 477 -43.67 13.05 8.72
CA GLU A 477 -44.37 13.53 7.56
C GLU A 477 -43.49 13.44 6.31
N VAL A 478 -42.23 13.91 6.40
CA VAL A 478 -41.28 13.87 5.30
C VAL A 478 -40.95 12.42 4.92
N ALA A 479 -40.65 11.55 5.89
CA ALA A 479 -40.29 10.15 5.64
C ALA A 479 -41.45 9.36 4.99
N SER A 480 -42.70 9.64 5.38
CA SER A 480 -43.88 9.00 4.80
C SER A 480 -44.01 9.21 3.30
N ARG A 481 -43.54 10.36 2.78
CA ARG A 481 -43.54 10.68 1.34
C ARG A 481 -42.57 9.82 0.53
N TYR A 482 -41.56 9.23 1.19
CA TYR A 482 -40.58 8.35 0.57
C TYR A 482 -40.89 6.86 0.82
N ALA A 483 -41.95 6.53 1.56
CA ALA A 483 -42.27 5.15 1.98
C ALA A 483 -42.44 4.15 0.82
N ASP A 484 -42.83 4.63 -0.35
CA ASP A 484 -43.12 3.76 -1.52
C ASP A 484 -41.93 3.58 -2.49
N TYR A 485 -40.86 4.31 -2.29
CA TYR A 485 -39.68 4.13 -3.13
C TYR A 485 -39.00 2.76 -2.87
N THR A 486 -38.78 2.02 -3.95
CA THR A 486 -38.15 0.69 -3.92
C THR A 486 -37.06 0.57 -4.97
N ASP A 487 -36.03 -0.22 -4.66
CA ASP A 487 -35.02 -0.61 -5.62
C ASP A 487 -35.58 -1.61 -6.67
N SER A 488 -34.73 -2.05 -7.60
CA SER A 488 -35.10 -3.01 -8.65
C SER A 488 -35.49 -4.39 -8.11
N THR A 489 -35.10 -4.72 -6.88
CA THR A 489 -35.45 -5.99 -6.20
C THR A 489 -36.76 -5.89 -5.41
N GLY A 490 -37.36 -4.70 -5.33
CA GLY A 490 -38.54 -4.40 -4.55
C GLY A 490 -38.26 -4.12 -3.06
N THR A 491 -36.98 -3.93 -2.70
CA THR A 491 -36.58 -3.53 -1.34
C THR A 491 -36.84 -2.04 -1.14
N LYS A 492 -37.39 -1.63 0.00
CA LYS A 492 -37.61 -0.22 0.33
C LYS A 492 -36.26 0.52 0.40
N MET A 493 -36.15 1.67 -0.25
CA MET A 493 -34.91 2.45 -0.33
C MET A 493 -34.72 3.36 0.88
N LEU A 494 -35.82 3.84 1.48
CA LEU A 494 -35.73 4.62 2.71
C LEU A 494 -35.19 3.71 3.83
N ALA A 495 -34.12 4.12 4.49
CA ALA A 495 -33.58 3.43 5.66
C ALA A 495 -33.86 4.27 6.90
N TRP A 496 -34.39 3.65 7.93
CA TRP A 496 -34.54 4.23 9.25
C TRP A 496 -33.45 3.67 10.14
N GLU A 497 -32.77 4.55 10.88
CA GLU A 497 -31.67 4.21 11.76
C GLU A 497 -31.87 4.84 13.13
N TRP A 498 -31.51 4.09 14.14
CA TRP A 498 -31.58 4.49 15.53
C TRP A 498 -30.24 4.17 16.20
N GLN A 499 -29.71 5.15 16.94
CA GLN A 499 -28.40 5.07 17.57
C GLN A 499 -28.45 5.63 18.98
N TYR A 500 -27.93 4.87 19.93
CA TYR A 500 -27.85 5.25 21.31
C TYR A 500 -26.45 5.05 21.87
N TYR A 501 -25.78 6.15 22.10
CA TYR A 501 -24.42 6.21 22.63
C TYR A 501 -24.44 6.67 24.06
N TYR A 502 -23.61 6.07 24.96
CA TYR A 502 -23.43 6.54 26.31
C TYR A 502 -22.11 6.09 26.91
N ASP A 503 -21.64 6.81 27.93
CA ASP A 503 -20.50 6.43 28.73
C ASP A 503 -20.93 5.59 29.95
N VAL A 504 -20.05 4.69 30.43
CA VAL A 504 -20.26 3.83 31.57
C VAL A 504 -19.03 3.88 32.51
N ASN A 505 -19.25 3.61 33.79
CA ASN A 505 -18.20 3.56 34.81
C ASN A 505 -17.60 2.15 34.97
N LEU A 506 -17.27 1.48 33.87
CA LEU A 506 -16.78 0.10 33.86
C LEU A 506 -15.33 0.02 33.39
N GLU A 507 -14.65 -1.07 33.74
CA GLU A 507 -13.36 -1.44 33.15
C GLU A 507 -13.54 -2.05 31.76
N GLU A 508 -12.50 -2.03 30.91
CA GLU A 508 -12.56 -2.43 29.49
C GLU A 508 -13.17 -3.85 29.29
N GLU A 509 -12.80 -4.83 30.13
CA GLU A 509 -13.36 -6.20 30.02
C GLU A 509 -14.86 -6.24 30.34
N GLN A 510 -15.30 -5.48 31.32
CA GLN A 510 -16.71 -5.38 31.71
C GLN A 510 -17.53 -4.60 30.66
N GLU A 511 -16.94 -3.58 30.05
CA GLU A 511 -17.52 -2.83 28.94
C GLU A 511 -17.81 -3.76 27.74
N ILE A 512 -16.85 -4.63 27.36
CA ILE A 512 -17.01 -5.63 26.30
C ILE A 512 -18.09 -6.66 26.67
N GLU A 513 -18.13 -7.12 27.93
CA GLU A 513 -19.16 -8.08 28.38
C GLU A 513 -20.56 -7.46 28.34
N LEU A 514 -20.70 -6.22 28.81
CA LEU A 514 -21.95 -5.47 28.76
C LEU A 514 -22.45 -5.33 27.30
N SER A 515 -21.60 -4.92 26.37
CA SER A 515 -22.00 -4.76 24.97
C SER A 515 -22.49 -6.07 24.35
N ARG A 516 -21.91 -7.21 24.70
CA ARG A 516 -22.39 -8.54 24.27
C ARG A 516 -23.78 -8.88 24.82
N ILE A 517 -24.04 -8.56 26.09
CA ILE A 517 -25.36 -8.74 26.72
C ILE A 517 -26.39 -7.89 26.00
N LEU A 518 -26.08 -6.62 25.75
CA LEU A 518 -26.96 -5.67 25.08
C LEU A 518 -27.20 -6.08 23.60
N GLY A 519 -26.17 -6.52 22.90
CA GLY A 519 -26.29 -7.04 21.53
C GLY A 519 -27.21 -8.27 21.44
N SER A 520 -27.08 -9.20 22.39
CA SER A 520 -27.99 -10.35 22.49
C SER A 520 -29.45 -9.92 22.74
N TYR A 521 -29.64 -8.96 23.62
CA TYR A 521 -30.95 -8.37 23.89
C TYR A 521 -31.57 -7.72 22.64
N LEU A 522 -30.81 -6.88 21.93
CA LEU A 522 -31.28 -6.27 20.69
C LEU A 522 -31.69 -7.32 19.65
N GLN A 523 -30.91 -8.40 19.49
CA GLN A 523 -31.24 -9.46 18.55
C GLN A 523 -32.53 -10.24 18.96
N GLU A 524 -32.75 -10.46 20.25
CA GLU A 524 -33.94 -11.15 20.74
C GLU A 524 -35.20 -10.29 20.58
N GLU A 525 -35.18 -9.03 20.98
CA GLU A 525 -36.33 -8.10 20.91
C GLU A 525 -36.70 -7.73 19.48
N LEU A 526 -35.71 -7.54 18.61
CA LEU A 526 -35.95 -7.14 17.22
C LEU A 526 -36.35 -8.32 16.32
N LYS A 527 -36.07 -9.56 16.71
CA LYS A 527 -36.39 -10.76 15.93
C LYS A 527 -37.90 -10.94 15.61
N PRO A 528 -38.83 -10.68 16.52
CA PRO A 528 -40.28 -10.81 16.26
C PRO A 528 -40.82 -9.84 15.23
N LEU A 529 -40.15 -8.70 15.06
CA LEU A 529 -40.60 -7.63 14.15
C LEU A 529 -40.40 -8.02 12.65
N GLY A 530 -39.69 -9.10 12.37
CA GLY A 530 -39.51 -9.64 11.02
C GLY A 530 -38.74 -8.65 10.10
N GLY A 531 -38.54 -9.06 8.86
CA GLY A 531 -37.87 -8.20 7.88
C GLY A 531 -36.34 -8.16 8.07
N ASN A 532 -35.67 -7.29 7.29
CA ASN A 532 -34.22 -7.14 7.30
C ASN A 532 -33.77 -6.12 8.36
N ILE A 533 -34.14 -6.35 9.64
CA ILE A 533 -33.63 -5.51 10.74
C ILE A 533 -32.19 -5.94 11.01
N ARG A 534 -31.30 -4.98 11.03
CA ARG A 534 -29.90 -5.13 11.44
C ARG A 534 -29.72 -4.45 12.79
N SER A 535 -28.98 -5.04 13.68
CA SER A 535 -28.66 -4.46 14.99
C SER A 535 -27.31 -4.93 15.47
N PHE A 536 -26.66 -4.07 16.23
CA PHE A 536 -25.45 -4.42 16.98
C PHE A 536 -25.39 -3.58 18.27
N SER A 537 -24.61 -4.07 19.21
CA SER A 537 -24.15 -3.31 20.35
C SER A 537 -22.65 -3.54 20.45
N ASP A 538 -21.88 -2.46 20.35
CA ASP A 538 -20.43 -2.49 20.41
C ASP A 538 -19.93 -1.67 21.60
N SER A 539 -18.70 -1.97 22.03
CA SER A 539 -18.01 -1.17 23.03
C SER A 539 -16.79 -0.48 22.40
N ARG A 540 -16.46 0.70 22.93
CA ARG A 540 -15.22 1.39 22.53
C ARG A 540 -13.98 0.53 22.78
N ALA A 541 -13.99 -0.27 23.85
CA ALA A 541 -12.89 -1.18 24.18
C ALA A 541 -12.74 -2.30 23.12
N ASP A 542 -13.84 -2.89 22.63
CA ASP A 542 -13.80 -3.94 21.59
C ASP A 542 -13.36 -3.37 20.25
N GLN A 543 -13.93 -2.23 19.84
CA GLN A 543 -13.54 -1.50 18.63
C GLN A 543 -12.05 -1.05 18.69
N ARG A 544 -11.56 -0.61 19.87
CA ARG A 544 -10.14 -0.28 20.07
C ARG A 544 -9.25 -1.49 19.82
N ASN A 545 -9.64 -2.66 20.34
CA ASN A 545 -8.90 -3.89 20.12
C ASN A 545 -8.85 -4.25 18.62
N ASP A 546 -9.96 -4.09 17.90
CA ASP A 546 -10.01 -4.37 16.46
C ASP A 546 -9.18 -3.36 15.64
N PHE A 547 -9.20 -2.07 15.99
CA PHE A 547 -8.35 -1.05 15.34
C PHE A 547 -6.87 -1.30 15.58
N VAL A 548 -6.49 -1.62 16.82
CA VAL A 548 -5.10 -1.94 17.17
C VAL A 548 -4.62 -3.17 16.41
N LYS A 549 -5.43 -4.23 16.35
CA LYS A 549 -5.11 -5.46 15.62
C LYS A 549 -5.00 -5.21 14.11
N THR A 550 -5.94 -4.47 13.53
CA THR A 550 -5.98 -4.16 12.09
C THR A 550 -4.84 -3.24 11.68
N PHE A 551 -4.70 -2.09 12.31
CA PHE A 551 -3.68 -1.11 11.94
C PHE A 551 -2.28 -1.54 12.36
N GLY A 552 -2.16 -2.25 13.48
CA GLY A 552 -0.92 -2.89 13.91
C GLY A 552 -0.48 -3.98 12.93
N GLY A 553 -1.41 -4.80 12.46
CA GLY A 553 -1.17 -5.81 11.43
C GLY A 553 -0.66 -5.19 10.13
N LEU A 554 -1.31 -4.11 9.66
CA LEU A 554 -0.87 -3.35 8.47
C LEU A 554 0.51 -2.72 8.66
N LEU A 555 0.78 -2.13 9.83
CA LEU A 555 2.08 -1.54 10.14
C LEU A 555 3.19 -2.60 10.13
N PHE A 556 2.97 -3.73 10.79
CA PHE A 556 3.94 -4.81 10.84
C PHE A 556 4.23 -5.39 9.45
N LEU A 557 3.18 -5.61 8.65
CA LEU A 557 3.29 -6.01 7.25
C LEU A 557 4.08 -4.97 6.44
N GLY A 558 3.77 -3.70 6.61
CA GLY A 558 4.46 -2.57 5.98
C GLY A 558 5.95 -2.54 6.29
N ILE A 559 6.33 -2.77 7.54
CA ILE A 559 7.74 -2.82 7.98
C ILE A 559 8.46 -4.00 7.33
N LEU A 560 7.88 -5.21 7.35
CA LEU A 560 8.50 -6.39 6.76
C LEU A 560 8.71 -6.27 5.25
N LEU A 561 7.69 -5.85 4.51
CA LEU A 561 7.77 -5.66 3.06
C LEU A 561 8.75 -4.53 2.70
N SER A 562 8.75 -3.44 3.45
CA SER A 562 9.68 -2.32 3.23
C SER A 562 11.13 -2.71 3.46
N ALA A 563 11.41 -3.50 4.50
CA ALA A 563 12.76 -4.04 4.76
C ALA A 563 13.26 -4.84 3.55
N ILE A 564 12.42 -5.68 2.97
CA ILE A 564 12.75 -6.47 1.79
C ILE A 564 12.97 -5.59 0.56
N PHE A 565 12.09 -4.63 0.31
CA PHE A 565 12.21 -3.72 -0.83
C PHE A 565 13.49 -2.85 -0.72
N LEU A 566 13.87 -2.44 0.49
CA LEU A 566 15.13 -1.74 0.72
C LEU A 566 16.33 -2.64 0.41
N VAL A 567 16.34 -3.90 0.87
CA VAL A 567 17.40 -4.85 0.53
C VAL A 567 17.45 -5.11 -0.97
N ALA A 568 16.30 -5.28 -1.62
CA ALA A 568 16.22 -5.41 -3.06
C ALA A 568 16.83 -4.20 -3.79
N CYS A 569 16.52 -3.00 -3.31
CA CYS A 569 17.07 -1.75 -3.83
C CYS A 569 18.61 -1.71 -3.73
N VAL A 570 19.15 -2.04 -2.54
CA VAL A 570 20.61 -2.12 -2.31
C VAL A 570 21.27 -3.11 -3.26
N LEU A 571 20.67 -4.26 -3.48
CA LEU A 571 21.23 -5.30 -4.34
C LEU A 571 21.17 -4.92 -5.82
N ILE A 572 20.09 -4.29 -6.28
CA ILE A 572 20.05 -3.74 -7.65
C ILE A 572 21.18 -2.74 -7.85
N ILE A 573 21.37 -1.83 -6.90
CA ILE A 573 22.47 -0.85 -6.92
C ILE A 573 23.81 -1.56 -6.92
N TYR A 574 24.01 -2.53 -6.03
CA TYR A 574 25.28 -3.25 -5.90
C TYR A 574 25.68 -4.00 -7.18
N TYR A 575 24.75 -4.83 -7.74
CA TYR A 575 25.03 -5.54 -8.99
C TYR A 575 25.33 -4.62 -10.17
N LYS A 576 24.56 -3.53 -10.23
CA LYS A 576 24.79 -2.52 -11.24
C LYS A 576 26.19 -1.90 -11.12
N GLN A 577 26.59 -1.50 -9.91
CA GLN A 577 27.87 -0.87 -9.67
C GLN A 577 29.06 -1.82 -9.93
N ILE A 578 28.95 -3.07 -9.51
CA ILE A 578 29.99 -4.08 -9.80
C ILE A 578 30.13 -4.30 -11.31
N SER A 579 29.01 -4.48 -12.02
CA SER A 579 29.05 -4.67 -13.48
C SER A 579 29.70 -3.49 -14.20
N GLU A 580 29.33 -2.26 -13.81
CA GLU A 580 29.92 -1.04 -14.36
C GLU A 580 31.38 -0.88 -13.99
N GLY A 581 31.76 -1.25 -12.76
CA GLY A 581 33.16 -1.18 -12.30
C GLY A 581 34.09 -2.04 -13.14
N PHE A 582 33.71 -3.27 -13.49
CA PHE A 582 34.52 -4.14 -14.35
C PHE A 582 34.64 -3.62 -15.79
N GLU A 583 33.59 -3.03 -16.36
CA GLU A 583 33.64 -2.42 -17.68
C GLU A 583 34.52 -1.16 -17.70
N ASP A 584 34.51 -0.40 -16.63
CA ASP A 584 35.27 0.85 -16.53
C ASP A 584 36.75 0.65 -16.18
N GLN A 585 37.11 -0.47 -15.62
CA GLN A 585 38.49 -0.77 -15.26
C GLN A 585 39.46 -0.58 -16.44
N SER A 586 39.09 -1.09 -17.62
CA SER A 586 39.89 -0.93 -18.84
C SER A 586 39.92 0.53 -19.33
N ARG A 587 38.82 1.25 -19.25
CA ARG A 587 38.72 2.68 -19.68
C ARG A 587 39.54 3.60 -18.79
N PHE A 588 39.44 3.47 -17.48
CA PHE A 588 40.23 4.28 -16.54
C PHE A 588 41.73 3.91 -16.61
N GLY A 589 42.04 2.62 -16.86
CA GLY A 589 43.42 2.21 -17.14
C GLY A 589 44.04 2.90 -18.36
N ILE A 590 43.27 3.12 -19.43
CA ILE A 590 43.70 3.91 -20.61
C ILE A 590 43.84 5.37 -20.22
N MET A 591 42.88 5.95 -19.47
CA MET A 591 42.96 7.36 -19.04
C MET A 591 44.15 7.66 -18.14
N GLN A 592 44.53 6.71 -17.28
CA GLN A 592 45.76 6.82 -16.48
C GLN A 592 47.02 6.88 -17.37
N LYS A 593 47.08 6.05 -18.43
CA LYS A 593 48.18 6.06 -19.38
C LYS A 593 48.30 7.38 -20.18
N ILE A 594 47.18 8.09 -20.34
CA ILE A 594 47.13 9.41 -21.01
C ILE A 594 47.42 10.55 -20.02
N GLY A 595 47.64 10.26 -18.73
CA GLY A 595 48.06 11.28 -17.73
C GLY A 595 46.99 11.68 -16.73
N MET A 596 45.83 11.00 -16.65
CA MET A 596 44.82 11.28 -15.65
C MET A 596 45.29 10.80 -14.26
N THR A 597 45.27 11.71 -13.26
CA THR A 597 45.68 11.35 -11.90
C THR A 597 44.62 10.49 -11.18
N LYS A 598 45.05 9.70 -10.20
CA LYS A 598 44.14 8.89 -9.37
C LYS A 598 43.07 9.73 -8.66
N ASP A 599 43.40 10.98 -8.27
CA ASP A 599 42.46 11.88 -7.63
C ASP A 599 41.38 12.40 -8.61
N ASN A 600 41.77 12.71 -9.84
CA ASN A 600 40.81 13.06 -10.90
C ASN A 600 39.86 11.91 -11.26
N ILE A 601 40.38 10.68 -11.27
CA ILE A 601 39.56 9.48 -11.46
C ILE A 601 38.54 9.34 -10.32
N LYS A 602 38.98 9.49 -9.06
CA LYS A 602 38.08 9.41 -7.88
C LYS A 602 37.00 10.47 -7.91
N LYS A 603 37.36 11.73 -8.27
CA LYS A 603 36.37 12.82 -8.41
C LYS A 603 35.36 12.53 -9.54
N SER A 604 35.83 12.01 -10.66
CA SER A 604 34.97 11.64 -11.80
C SER A 604 33.98 10.52 -11.42
N ILE A 605 34.48 9.49 -10.74
CA ILE A 605 33.67 8.38 -10.23
C ILE A 605 32.62 8.90 -9.25
N ASN A 606 33.01 9.69 -8.26
CA ASN A 606 32.06 10.25 -7.28
C ASN A 606 30.96 11.09 -7.93
N SER A 607 31.29 11.93 -8.93
CA SER A 607 30.31 12.72 -9.66
C SER A 607 29.31 11.86 -10.41
N GLN A 608 29.77 10.81 -11.08
CA GLN A 608 28.90 9.87 -11.80
C GLN A 608 27.99 9.10 -10.84
N MET A 609 28.57 8.57 -9.77
CA MET A 609 27.85 7.83 -8.74
C MET A 609 26.77 8.67 -8.07
N LEU A 610 27.12 9.93 -7.69
CA LEU A 610 26.18 10.83 -7.06
C LEU A 610 24.95 11.09 -7.95
N THR A 611 25.15 11.32 -9.24
CA THR A 611 24.04 11.53 -10.18
C THR A 611 23.13 10.29 -10.29
N VAL A 612 23.73 9.10 -10.37
CA VAL A 612 22.99 7.83 -10.45
C VAL A 612 22.18 7.57 -9.18
N PHE A 613 22.68 8.00 -8.01
CA PHE A 613 22.01 7.83 -6.73
C PHE A 613 20.95 8.90 -6.46
N LEU A 614 21.18 10.15 -6.86
CA LEU A 614 20.23 11.24 -6.61
C LEU A 614 18.95 11.12 -7.46
N ILE A 615 19.05 10.67 -8.71
CA ILE A 615 17.89 10.59 -9.61
C ILE A 615 16.76 9.73 -9.01
N PRO A 616 16.96 8.45 -8.59
CA PRO A 616 15.88 7.64 -8.05
C PRO A 616 15.25 8.22 -6.79
N ILE A 617 16.02 8.72 -5.85
CA ILE A 617 15.49 9.25 -4.59
C ILE A 617 14.69 10.54 -4.81
N THR A 618 15.16 11.43 -5.70
CA THR A 618 14.43 12.66 -6.04
C THR A 618 13.08 12.33 -6.70
N PHE A 619 13.06 11.38 -7.65
CA PHE A 619 11.81 10.93 -8.27
C PHE A 619 10.90 10.23 -7.27
N SER A 620 11.44 9.43 -6.33
CA SER A 620 10.64 8.77 -5.30
C SER A 620 9.99 9.76 -4.35
N CYS A 621 10.69 10.82 -3.95
CA CYS A 621 10.11 11.90 -3.15
C CYS A 621 9.04 12.68 -3.92
N LEU A 622 9.25 12.91 -5.23
CA LEU A 622 8.26 13.55 -6.09
C LEU A 622 6.99 12.68 -6.23
N HIS A 623 7.17 11.37 -6.47
CA HIS A 623 6.06 10.43 -6.52
C HIS A 623 5.29 10.41 -5.21
N LEU A 624 5.98 10.32 -4.06
CA LEU A 624 5.33 10.37 -2.76
C LEU A 624 4.51 11.64 -2.60
N ALA A 625 5.09 12.80 -2.85
CA ALA A 625 4.41 14.10 -2.68
C ALA A 625 3.16 14.23 -3.56
N THR A 626 3.19 13.70 -4.79
CA THR A 626 2.07 13.78 -5.72
C THR A 626 0.99 12.72 -5.46
N ILE A 627 1.33 11.59 -4.82
CA ILE A 627 0.40 10.51 -4.50
C ILE A 627 -0.24 10.72 -3.11
N LEU A 628 0.37 11.50 -2.20
CA LEU A 628 -0.15 11.74 -0.85
C LEU A 628 -1.63 12.15 -0.81
N PRO A 629 -2.15 13.02 -1.69
CA PRO A 629 -3.58 13.39 -1.65
C PRO A 629 -4.51 12.20 -1.87
N ILE A 630 -4.24 11.34 -2.86
CA ILE A 630 -5.10 10.18 -3.11
C ILE A 630 -4.93 9.12 -2.01
N ILE A 631 -3.73 8.98 -1.42
CA ILE A 631 -3.52 8.12 -0.26
C ILE A 631 -4.36 8.60 0.91
N HIS A 632 -4.37 9.91 1.19
CA HIS A 632 -5.20 10.47 2.25
C HIS A 632 -6.69 10.13 2.04
N LYS A 633 -7.19 10.23 0.81
CA LYS A 633 -8.57 9.83 0.50
C LYS A 633 -8.83 8.34 0.74
N LEU A 634 -7.86 7.47 0.43
CA LEU A 634 -7.97 6.05 0.76
C LEU A 634 -7.95 5.80 2.28
N LEU A 635 -7.17 6.58 3.02
CA LEU A 635 -7.09 6.46 4.48
C LEU A 635 -8.36 6.96 5.18
N LEU A 636 -9.14 7.85 4.55
CA LEU A 636 -10.46 8.24 5.06
C LEU A 636 -11.41 7.04 5.18
N LEU A 637 -11.30 6.02 4.29
CA LEU A 637 -12.07 4.78 4.40
C LEU A 637 -11.79 4.01 5.71
N PHE A 638 -10.67 4.30 6.37
CA PHE A 638 -10.26 3.73 7.66
C PHE A 638 -10.39 4.75 8.80
N GLY A 639 -11.16 5.81 8.63
CA GLY A 639 -11.38 6.84 9.64
C GLY A 639 -10.20 7.80 9.86
N HIS A 640 -9.15 7.77 9.03
CA HIS A 640 -8.00 8.66 9.17
C HIS A 640 -8.24 10.01 8.47
N ASN A 641 -8.59 11.04 9.22
CA ASN A 641 -8.86 12.40 8.69
C ASN A 641 -7.72 13.41 8.98
N ASN A 642 -6.52 12.97 9.37
CA ASN A 642 -5.42 13.85 9.77
C ASN A 642 -4.33 13.97 8.69
N MET A 643 -4.54 14.80 7.66
CA MET A 643 -3.56 15.06 6.59
C MET A 643 -2.22 15.60 7.11
N PRO A 644 -2.14 16.53 8.09
CA PRO A 644 -0.88 16.96 8.68
C PRO A 644 -0.05 15.83 9.28
N LEU A 645 -0.69 14.88 9.96
CA LEU A 645 -0.02 13.70 10.52
C LEU A 645 0.57 12.81 9.41
N LEU A 646 -0.20 12.56 8.35
CA LEU A 646 0.27 11.79 7.19
C LEU A 646 1.49 12.43 6.55
N VAL A 647 1.49 13.76 6.35
CA VAL A 647 2.63 14.52 5.81
C VAL A 647 3.85 14.43 6.74
N THR A 648 3.63 14.51 8.05
CA THR A 648 4.70 14.40 9.05
C THR A 648 5.33 13.01 9.02
N CYS A 649 4.51 11.94 9.01
CA CYS A 649 4.98 10.57 8.87
C CYS A 649 5.77 10.37 7.57
N ALA A 650 5.26 10.89 6.46
CA ALA A 650 5.96 10.86 5.17
C ALA A 650 7.32 11.58 5.22
N GLY A 651 7.39 12.74 5.84
CA GLY A 651 8.63 13.49 6.02
C GLY A 651 9.68 12.73 6.85
N ILE A 652 9.27 12.12 7.96
CA ILE A 652 10.16 11.29 8.80
C ILE A 652 10.64 10.07 7.99
N CYS A 653 9.76 9.39 7.26
CA CYS A 653 10.12 8.25 6.42
C CYS A 653 11.14 8.64 5.34
N VAL A 654 10.96 9.79 4.69
CA VAL A 654 11.93 10.31 3.70
C VAL A 654 13.30 10.54 4.33
N LEU A 655 13.36 11.12 5.53
CA LEU A 655 14.63 11.35 6.25
C LEU A 655 15.32 10.02 6.60
N VAL A 656 14.61 9.06 7.17
CA VAL A 656 15.16 7.74 7.55
C VAL A 656 15.66 6.99 6.31
N CYS A 657 14.84 6.93 5.26
CA CYS A 657 15.22 6.29 3.99
C CYS A 657 16.40 7.03 3.32
N GLY A 658 16.46 8.36 3.42
CA GLY A 658 17.56 9.16 2.91
C GLY A 658 18.88 8.84 3.60
N ILE A 659 18.89 8.69 4.93
CA ILE A 659 20.08 8.28 5.70
C ILE A 659 20.53 6.89 5.29
N PHE A 660 19.61 5.92 5.22
CA PHE A 660 19.90 4.57 4.77
C PHE A 660 20.50 4.54 3.36
N TYR A 661 19.93 5.33 2.46
CA TYR A 661 20.37 5.45 1.08
C TYR A 661 21.76 6.09 0.96
N ALA A 662 22.07 7.09 1.80
CA ALA A 662 23.39 7.71 1.89
C ALA A 662 24.48 6.73 2.38
N VAL A 663 24.14 5.89 3.36
CA VAL A 663 25.04 4.81 3.84
C VAL A 663 25.30 3.81 2.70
N THR A 664 24.25 3.40 1.98
CA THR A 664 24.36 2.51 0.81
C THR A 664 25.25 3.10 -0.28
N TYR A 665 25.10 4.40 -0.56
CA TYR A 665 25.97 5.14 -1.48
C TYR A 665 27.45 5.04 -1.09
N LYS A 666 27.77 5.31 0.16
CA LYS A 666 29.15 5.27 0.66
C LYS A 666 29.77 3.87 0.54
N LEU A 667 29.03 2.82 0.90
CA LEU A 667 29.49 1.45 0.83
C LEU A 667 29.73 0.99 -0.61
N THR A 668 28.79 1.27 -1.51
CA THR A 668 28.88 0.87 -2.92
C THR A 668 29.90 1.67 -3.71
N SER A 669 30.06 2.96 -3.42
CA SER A 669 31.12 3.81 -4.01
C SER A 669 32.53 3.31 -3.65
N ASN A 670 32.74 2.88 -2.41
CA ASN A 670 34.01 2.31 -1.98
C ASN A 670 34.29 0.96 -2.67
N ALA A 671 33.28 0.11 -2.84
CA ALA A 671 33.40 -1.15 -3.55
C ALA A 671 33.76 -0.94 -5.04
N TYR A 672 33.09 -0.01 -5.69
CA TYR A 672 33.36 0.38 -7.09
C TYR A 672 34.80 0.89 -7.26
N TYR A 673 35.22 1.83 -6.39
CA TYR A 673 36.58 2.37 -6.44
C TYR A 673 37.65 1.28 -6.33
N LYS A 674 37.47 0.29 -5.44
CA LYS A 674 38.40 -0.87 -5.30
C LYS A 674 38.46 -1.77 -6.55
N ILE A 675 37.47 -1.74 -7.43
CA ILE A 675 37.48 -2.52 -8.68
C ILE A 675 38.24 -1.75 -9.76
N VAL A 676 38.08 -0.42 -9.79
CA VAL A 676 38.59 0.44 -10.87
C VAL A 676 40.04 0.89 -10.61
N SER A 677 40.46 1.03 -9.34
CA SER A 677 41.83 1.40 -8.95
C SER A 677 42.76 0.19 -8.97
#